data_932bcc315ab08b2fcebedf07f54f8062
#
_entry.id   932bcc315ab08b2fcebedf07f54f8062
#
_cell.length_a   1.000
_cell.length_b   1.000
_cell.length_c   1.000
_cell.angle_alpha   90.00
_cell.angle_beta   90.00
_cell.angle_gamma   90.00
#
_symmetry.space_group_name_H-M   'P 1'
#
loop_
_entity.id
_entity.type
_entity.pdbx_description
1 polymer ?
#
loop_
_entity_poly.entity_id
_entity_poly.type
_entity_poly.pdbx_seq_one_letter_code
_entity_poly.pdbx_strand_id
1 'polypeptide(L)'
;MISTANNQRVIVVGGGLAGLAGTVRIAESGVPVDLFSLVPVKRSHSVCAQGGINACNDVARQQGYSEWEHFDETLYGGDFLQHQPPVYEMAHWAPKVIDLLDRMGVPFNRTAEGQRALRLFGGSLYKRTHFAGATTGQQLMYALDEQTRRYEAKGMVNKYEFWEFLRPLLDDQGRCVGIVAQDLRTMQIRSFRADAVVLATGGPGLVFGKSTNSVMCTGAAAARAYKAGVKYANPEFIQVHPTSIPGADKLRLMSESARGEGGRVWCPAVKDDAGNWKPHPEPGKDPRQLPESERWYFLEEKFPAYGNIVPRDIATREIFQVCKDGFGVGGGNMVYLDLTHKPAEELERKLGGIMEIYRKFVGDDPVEMPMKIFPGVHYSMGGLWTTYTPGPDYDKIKAGQMPVQTPASGHPWDPEKRPAAGMDPNASNNMMTNIPGLYAFGECNYQYHGGTRLGANALLSCIFDGLFCGRSVANFVAEHADDPASSKPAAIFDNGVDAEEKIQNNLISSSGDENPYAIARELGEIMTRECTVVKDREGLEKTLTKLDELRDRFSRISVADSGMFTNQNLSWARAVGDMIDLADPIARGSLEREESRGSHYRTDFLQRNDERFLKTTVATYNPSTRKADISWEDVEHGIVTPRVRDYSKGKAKAANNGSKPDDASNHHDKSTSNGPTGATDPKDGVRAARPEQAPHAGAGQTIGSTTEPNT
;
A
#
# COMPACT_ATOMS: atom_id res chain seq x y z
N MET A 1 -27.72 12.06 12.86
CA MET A 1 -26.64 12.36 13.83
C MET A 1 -26.85 11.40 15.00
N ILE A 2 -25.79 10.70 15.37
CA ILE A 2 -25.79 9.82 16.55
C ILE A 2 -25.81 10.75 17.78
N SER A 3 -26.72 10.53 18.72
CA SER A 3 -26.75 11.27 20.00
C SER A 3 -25.60 10.74 20.87
N THR A 4 -24.55 11.52 21.06
CA THR A 4 -23.45 11.18 21.98
C THR A 4 -23.68 11.89 23.31
N ALA A 5 -23.34 11.23 24.41
CA ALA A 5 -23.25 11.89 25.72
C ALA A 5 -22.17 13.00 25.67
N ASN A 6 -22.37 14.09 26.37
CA ASN A 6 -21.64 15.37 26.23
C ASN A 6 -20.10 15.34 26.34
N ASN A 7 -19.43 14.19 26.53
CA ASN A 7 -17.98 14.07 26.70
C ASN A 7 -17.34 12.89 25.97
N GLN A 8 -18.08 12.19 25.11
CA GLN A 8 -17.54 11.05 24.35
C GLN A 8 -16.67 11.54 23.18
N ARG A 9 -15.57 10.83 22.93
CA ARG A 9 -14.66 11.14 21.81
C ARG A 9 -13.91 9.91 21.33
N VAL A 10 -13.41 10.00 20.10
CA VAL A 10 -12.56 8.97 19.47
C VAL A 10 -11.15 9.52 19.30
N ILE A 11 -10.15 8.69 19.53
CA ILE A 11 -8.76 8.97 19.14
C ILE A 11 -8.47 8.24 17.85
N VAL A 12 -7.89 8.95 16.87
CA VAL A 12 -7.32 8.36 15.65
C VAL A 12 -5.81 8.55 15.68
N VAL A 13 -5.05 7.48 15.59
CA VAL A 13 -3.59 7.48 15.57
C VAL A 13 -3.10 7.21 14.15
N GLY A 14 -2.51 8.22 13.52
CA GLY A 14 -2.00 8.18 12.15
C GLY A 14 -2.69 9.17 11.22
N GLY A 15 -1.93 10.18 10.77
CA GLY A 15 -2.41 11.25 9.88
C GLY A 15 -2.35 10.89 8.37
N GLY A 16 -2.29 9.61 8.00
CA GLY A 16 -2.34 9.13 6.62
C GLY A 16 -3.76 9.10 6.05
N LEU A 17 -3.93 8.57 4.83
CA LEU A 17 -5.24 8.51 4.15
C LEU A 17 -6.31 7.79 4.97
N ALA A 18 -5.98 6.65 5.59
CA ALA A 18 -6.92 5.89 6.40
C ALA A 18 -7.38 6.67 7.64
N GLY A 19 -6.44 7.32 8.34
CA GLY A 19 -6.75 8.12 9.52
C GLY A 19 -7.55 9.38 9.19
N LEU A 20 -7.19 10.12 8.13
CA LEU A 20 -7.94 11.30 7.71
C LEU A 20 -9.36 10.94 7.24
N ALA A 21 -9.51 9.88 6.44
CA ALA A 21 -10.82 9.40 6.01
C ALA A 21 -11.71 8.97 7.20
N GLY A 22 -11.11 8.23 8.17
CA GLY A 22 -11.79 7.85 9.41
C GLY A 22 -12.18 9.06 10.27
N THR A 23 -11.26 10.02 10.45
CA THR A 23 -11.51 11.27 11.17
C THR A 23 -12.70 12.02 10.58
N VAL A 24 -12.71 12.21 9.26
CA VAL A 24 -13.82 12.89 8.56
C VAL A 24 -15.13 12.15 8.78
N ARG A 25 -15.13 10.82 8.64
CA ARG A 25 -16.37 10.03 8.76
C ARG A 25 -16.92 9.98 10.18
N ILE A 26 -16.05 9.83 11.19
CA ILE A 26 -16.43 9.82 12.60
C ILE A 26 -16.97 11.21 13.00
N ALA A 27 -16.28 12.29 12.64
CA ALA A 27 -16.72 13.65 12.92
C ALA A 27 -18.05 13.99 12.21
N GLU A 28 -18.25 13.51 10.96
CA GLU A 28 -19.51 13.63 10.23
C GLU A 28 -20.67 12.94 10.96
N SER A 29 -20.39 11.81 11.65
CA SER A 29 -21.37 11.08 12.45
C SER A 29 -21.75 11.80 13.76
N GLY A 30 -21.04 12.89 14.11
CA GLY A 30 -21.32 13.69 15.29
C GLY A 30 -20.41 13.41 16.50
N VAL A 31 -19.39 12.54 16.35
CA VAL A 31 -18.45 12.19 17.43
C VAL A 31 -17.17 13.03 17.30
N PRO A 32 -16.75 13.77 18.35
CA PRO A 32 -15.47 14.50 18.35
C PRO A 32 -14.28 13.56 18.20
N VAL A 33 -13.22 14.02 17.48
CA VAL A 33 -12.01 13.23 17.19
C VAL A 33 -10.75 13.99 17.60
N ASP A 34 -9.85 13.30 18.29
CA ASP A 34 -8.47 13.72 18.50
C ASP A 34 -7.56 12.92 17.56
N LEU A 35 -6.94 13.60 16.59
CA LEU A 35 -6.08 13.01 15.56
C LEU A 35 -4.60 13.15 15.93
N PHE A 36 -3.94 12.04 16.22
CA PHE A 36 -2.52 11.98 16.57
C PHE A 36 -1.67 11.63 15.36
N SER A 37 -0.54 12.31 15.17
CA SER A 37 0.40 12.03 14.07
C SER A 37 1.84 12.30 14.48
N LEU A 38 2.76 11.39 14.11
CA LEU A 38 4.22 11.55 14.31
C LEU A 38 4.78 12.77 13.59
N VAL A 39 4.17 13.14 12.47
CA VAL A 39 4.60 14.25 11.60
C VAL A 39 3.37 15.07 11.24
N PRO A 40 3.51 16.28 10.69
CA PRO A 40 2.39 16.97 10.08
C PRO A 40 1.65 16.03 9.10
N VAL A 41 0.32 15.99 9.16
CA VAL A 41 -0.49 15.01 8.39
C VAL A 41 -0.13 14.99 6.90
N LYS A 42 0.18 16.15 6.32
CA LYS A 42 0.61 16.30 4.92
C LYS A 42 1.99 15.73 4.61
N ARG A 43 2.71 15.19 5.61
CA ARG A 43 4.01 14.50 5.46
C ARG A 43 3.94 13.00 5.72
N SER A 44 2.75 12.45 5.94
CA SER A 44 2.57 11.00 6.09
C SER A 44 2.96 10.25 4.81
N HIS A 45 3.28 8.97 4.97
CA HIS A 45 3.76 8.12 3.85
C HIS A 45 2.84 8.15 2.61
N SER A 46 1.53 8.30 2.81
CA SER A 46 0.54 8.34 1.73
C SER A 46 0.83 9.38 0.64
N VAL A 47 1.53 10.48 0.95
CA VAL A 47 1.91 11.50 -0.04
C VAL A 47 2.88 10.99 -1.10
N CYS A 48 3.62 9.92 -0.79
CA CYS A 48 4.60 9.34 -1.71
C CYS A 48 3.96 8.44 -2.80
N ALA A 49 2.65 8.15 -2.71
CA ALA A 49 1.99 7.25 -3.64
C ALA A 49 1.79 7.91 -5.01
N GLN A 50 2.33 7.27 -6.05
CA GLN A 50 2.36 7.79 -7.42
C GLN A 50 1.32 7.14 -8.33
N GLY A 51 1.00 5.88 -8.06
CA GLY A 51 0.33 4.99 -9.01
C GLY A 51 -1.10 5.40 -9.34
N GLY A 52 -1.96 5.43 -8.35
CA GLY A 52 -3.39 5.68 -8.52
C GLY A 52 -4.24 4.82 -7.59
N ILE A 53 -5.54 4.89 -7.80
CA ILE A 53 -6.56 4.22 -7.01
C ILE A 53 -7.54 3.48 -7.93
N ASN A 54 -7.81 2.20 -7.64
CA ASN A 54 -8.69 1.38 -8.47
C ASN A 54 -10.16 1.66 -8.18
N ALA A 55 -10.94 1.73 -9.25
CA ALA A 55 -12.39 1.62 -9.21
C ALA A 55 -12.93 1.31 -10.61
N CYS A 56 -14.03 0.56 -10.68
CA CYS A 56 -14.83 0.49 -11.88
C CYS A 56 -15.52 1.86 -12.11
N ASN A 57 -15.70 2.25 -13.36
CA ASN A 57 -16.52 3.40 -13.77
C ASN A 57 -17.31 3.02 -15.03
N ASP A 58 -18.14 3.92 -15.55
CA ASP A 58 -18.97 3.63 -16.71
C ASP A 58 -18.15 3.29 -17.97
N VAL A 59 -16.97 3.91 -18.15
CA VAL A 59 -16.07 3.58 -19.26
C VAL A 59 -15.54 2.15 -19.12
N ALA A 60 -15.17 1.74 -17.92
CA ALA A 60 -14.72 0.37 -17.65
C ALA A 60 -15.87 -0.63 -17.84
N ARG A 61 -17.10 -0.29 -17.40
CA ARG A 61 -18.30 -1.15 -17.60
C ARG A 61 -18.62 -1.34 -19.08
N GLN A 62 -18.49 -0.31 -19.91
CA GLN A 62 -18.65 -0.42 -21.37
C GLN A 62 -17.62 -1.36 -22.01
N GLN A 63 -16.45 -1.54 -21.38
CA GLN A 63 -15.41 -2.47 -21.80
C GLN A 63 -15.56 -3.88 -21.18
N GLY A 64 -16.69 -4.14 -20.49
CA GLY A 64 -16.94 -5.43 -19.85
C GLY A 64 -16.26 -5.65 -18.50
N TYR A 65 -15.81 -4.58 -17.84
CA TYR A 65 -15.21 -4.63 -16.51
C TYR A 65 -16.15 -4.02 -15.48
N SER A 66 -16.50 -4.78 -14.45
CA SER A 66 -17.41 -4.36 -13.39
C SER A 66 -16.77 -4.43 -12.00
N GLU A 67 -17.53 -4.10 -10.97
CA GLU A 67 -17.13 -4.28 -9.57
C GLU A 67 -16.90 -5.75 -9.24
N TRP A 68 -17.59 -6.66 -9.94
CA TRP A 68 -17.37 -8.09 -9.80
C TRP A 68 -15.97 -8.51 -10.27
N GLU A 69 -15.55 -8.07 -11.47
CA GLU A 69 -14.20 -8.34 -11.96
C GLU A 69 -13.15 -7.72 -11.03
N HIS A 70 -13.40 -6.54 -10.47
CA HIS A 70 -12.49 -5.93 -9.50
C HIS A 70 -12.38 -6.78 -8.23
N PHE A 71 -13.49 -7.31 -7.73
CA PHE A 71 -13.52 -8.23 -6.59
C PHE A 71 -12.77 -9.53 -6.90
N ASP A 72 -13.13 -10.22 -7.99
CA ASP A 72 -12.52 -11.49 -8.39
C ASP A 72 -11.03 -11.37 -8.66
N GLU A 73 -10.60 -10.33 -9.40
CA GLU A 73 -9.17 -10.07 -9.64
C GLU A 73 -8.40 -9.77 -8.34
N THR A 74 -9.03 -9.12 -7.36
CA THR A 74 -8.42 -8.85 -6.06
C THR A 74 -8.19 -10.16 -5.29
N LEU A 75 -9.19 -11.05 -5.28
CA LEU A 75 -9.05 -12.38 -4.65
C LEU A 75 -8.01 -13.23 -5.37
N TYR A 76 -8.11 -13.30 -6.70
CA TYR A 76 -7.18 -14.06 -7.52
C TYR A 76 -5.73 -13.54 -7.36
N GLY A 77 -5.57 -12.22 -7.39
CA GLY A 77 -4.27 -11.57 -7.12
C GLY A 77 -3.71 -11.93 -5.76
N GLY A 78 -4.53 -11.89 -4.71
CA GLY A 78 -4.13 -12.23 -3.34
C GLY A 78 -4.10 -13.72 -3.01
N ASP A 79 -4.23 -14.56 -4.02
CA ASP A 79 -4.15 -16.03 -3.93
C ASP A 79 -5.17 -16.64 -2.95
N PHE A 80 -6.36 -16.01 -2.93
CA PHE A 80 -7.54 -16.39 -2.13
C PHE A 80 -7.32 -16.46 -0.61
N LEU A 81 -6.32 -15.77 -0.08
CA LEU A 81 -6.05 -15.73 1.35
C LEU A 81 -6.79 -14.59 2.08
N GLN A 82 -7.53 -13.75 1.35
CA GLN A 82 -8.40 -12.72 1.91
C GLN A 82 -9.73 -13.31 2.38
N HIS A 83 -10.31 -12.73 3.45
CA HIS A 83 -11.72 -12.89 3.73
C HIS A 83 -12.54 -12.18 2.66
N GLN A 84 -13.48 -12.89 2.05
CA GLN A 84 -14.19 -12.39 0.87
C GLN A 84 -15.17 -11.26 1.15
N PRO A 85 -15.95 -11.23 2.27
CA PRO A 85 -16.89 -10.15 2.54
C PRO A 85 -16.27 -8.75 2.58
N PRO A 86 -15.13 -8.48 3.26
CA PRO A 86 -14.48 -7.17 3.22
C PRO A 86 -14.02 -6.75 1.82
N VAL A 87 -13.46 -7.68 1.03
CA VAL A 87 -13.01 -7.40 -0.33
C VAL A 87 -14.18 -7.13 -1.26
N TYR A 88 -15.28 -7.88 -1.10
CA TYR A 88 -16.53 -7.68 -1.85
C TYR A 88 -17.08 -6.28 -1.62
N GLU A 89 -17.18 -5.85 -0.35
CA GLU A 89 -17.69 -4.53 -0.02
C GLU A 89 -16.76 -3.42 -0.53
N MET A 90 -15.44 -3.56 -0.36
CA MET A 90 -14.46 -2.60 -0.86
C MET A 90 -14.56 -2.39 -2.38
N ALA A 91 -14.67 -3.46 -3.16
CA ALA A 91 -14.76 -3.37 -4.62
C ALA A 91 -16.04 -2.64 -5.06
N HIS A 92 -17.16 -2.86 -4.37
CA HIS A 92 -18.44 -2.21 -4.65
C HIS A 92 -18.51 -0.75 -4.19
N TRP A 93 -17.75 -0.40 -3.15
CA TRP A 93 -17.62 0.99 -2.69
C TRP A 93 -16.65 1.81 -3.53
N ALA A 94 -15.73 1.18 -4.24
CA ALA A 94 -14.67 1.86 -4.98
C ALA A 94 -15.18 2.98 -5.91
N PRO A 95 -16.24 2.81 -6.73
CA PRO A 95 -16.78 3.90 -7.54
C PRO A 95 -17.25 5.10 -6.71
N LYS A 96 -17.94 4.85 -5.59
CA LYS A 96 -18.42 5.91 -4.68
C LYS A 96 -17.25 6.67 -4.02
N VAL A 97 -16.19 5.97 -3.67
CA VAL A 97 -14.96 6.57 -3.12
C VAL A 97 -14.35 7.55 -4.14
N ILE A 98 -14.22 7.12 -5.41
CA ILE A 98 -13.69 7.99 -6.48
C ILE A 98 -14.58 9.20 -6.71
N ASP A 99 -15.90 9.01 -6.78
CA ASP A 99 -16.85 10.10 -6.99
C ASP A 99 -16.81 11.12 -5.84
N LEU A 100 -16.67 10.66 -4.61
CA LEU A 100 -16.53 11.52 -3.45
C LEU A 100 -15.23 12.33 -3.51
N LEU A 101 -14.11 11.68 -3.82
CA LEU A 101 -12.80 12.34 -3.94
C LEU A 101 -12.76 13.37 -5.07
N ASP A 102 -13.41 13.06 -6.20
CA ASP A 102 -13.55 14.00 -7.33
C ASP A 102 -14.35 15.26 -6.89
N ARG A 103 -15.46 15.07 -6.16
CA ARG A 103 -16.25 16.18 -5.58
C ARG A 103 -15.51 16.96 -4.50
N MET A 104 -14.56 16.34 -3.78
CA MET A 104 -13.67 17.01 -2.84
C MET A 104 -12.56 17.81 -3.54
N GLY A 105 -12.49 17.79 -4.89
CA GLY A 105 -11.54 18.57 -5.68
C GLY A 105 -10.24 17.86 -6.00
N VAL A 106 -10.16 16.52 -5.89
CA VAL A 106 -8.99 15.78 -6.39
C VAL A 106 -8.89 15.94 -7.92
N PRO A 107 -7.79 16.49 -8.45
CA PRO A 107 -7.64 16.78 -9.87
C PRO A 107 -7.26 15.51 -10.64
N PHE A 108 -8.18 14.53 -10.71
CA PHE A 108 -7.97 13.34 -11.51
C PHE A 108 -7.74 13.70 -12.97
N ASN A 109 -6.79 13.02 -13.61
CA ASN A 109 -6.56 13.19 -15.04
C ASN A 109 -7.84 12.93 -15.85
N ARG A 110 -8.03 13.71 -16.91
CA ARG A 110 -9.21 13.64 -17.78
C ARG A 110 -8.80 13.27 -19.22
N THR A 111 -9.73 12.62 -19.92
CA THR A 111 -9.66 12.45 -21.39
C THR A 111 -10.04 13.76 -22.08
N ALA A 112 -9.88 13.83 -23.40
CA ALA A 112 -10.29 14.98 -24.18
C ALA A 112 -11.80 15.27 -24.06
N GLU A 113 -12.61 14.22 -23.83
CA GLU A 113 -14.07 14.29 -23.65
C GLU A 113 -14.46 14.67 -22.20
N GLY A 114 -13.48 14.94 -21.32
CA GLY A 114 -13.71 15.34 -19.92
C GLY A 114 -13.97 14.18 -18.95
N GLN A 115 -13.95 12.95 -19.40
CA GLN A 115 -14.09 11.78 -18.54
C GLN A 115 -12.80 11.54 -17.72
N ARG A 116 -12.90 10.87 -16.56
CA ARG A 116 -11.72 10.47 -15.79
C ARG A 116 -10.88 9.48 -16.59
N ALA A 117 -9.62 9.81 -16.82
CA ALA A 117 -8.68 8.95 -17.52
C ALA A 117 -8.30 7.74 -16.66
N LEU A 118 -8.15 6.59 -17.28
CA LEU A 118 -7.77 5.34 -16.64
C LEU A 118 -6.44 4.83 -17.19
N ARG A 119 -5.63 4.22 -16.33
CA ARG A 119 -4.40 3.53 -16.73
C ARG A 119 -4.38 2.07 -16.29
N LEU A 120 -3.51 1.30 -16.95
CA LEU A 120 -3.30 -0.11 -16.69
C LEU A 120 -2.29 -0.31 -15.56
N PHE A 121 -2.54 -1.31 -14.72
CA PHE A 121 -1.64 -1.72 -13.64
C PHE A 121 -1.44 -3.23 -13.64
N GLY A 122 -0.31 -3.68 -13.08
CA GLY A 122 0.04 -5.09 -13.01
C GLY A 122 -1.03 -5.97 -12.34
N GLY A 123 -1.21 -7.15 -12.89
CA GLY A 123 -2.18 -8.13 -12.43
C GLY A 123 -3.59 -7.96 -13.04
N SER A 124 -3.82 -6.98 -13.92
CA SER A 124 -5.09 -6.81 -14.64
C SER A 124 -4.84 -6.56 -16.12
N LEU A 125 -5.79 -6.97 -16.95
CA LEU A 125 -5.83 -6.69 -18.38
C LEU A 125 -6.76 -5.51 -18.71
N TYR A 126 -7.40 -4.91 -17.71
CA TYR A 126 -8.33 -3.80 -17.86
C TYR A 126 -7.77 -2.50 -17.29
N LYS A 127 -8.06 -1.39 -17.94
CA LYS A 127 -7.79 -0.06 -17.40
C LYS A 127 -8.85 0.29 -16.37
N ARG A 128 -8.46 0.44 -15.10
CA ARG A 128 -9.37 0.74 -13.99
C ARG A 128 -8.78 1.68 -12.94
N THR A 129 -7.54 2.12 -13.14
CA THR A 129 -6.82 2.92 -12.15
C THR A 129 -6.97 4.40 -12.45
N HIS A 130 -7.66 5.13 -11.57
CA HIS A 130 -7.76 6.58 -11.57
C HIS A 130 -6.49 7.19 -10.99
N PHE A 131 -6.05 8.33 -11.50
CA PHE A 131 -4.78 8.93 -11.09
C PHE A 131 -4.79 10.46 -11.26
N ALA A 132 -3.91 11.12 -10.51
CA ALA A 132 -3.61 12.55 -10.63
C ALA A 132 -2.10 12.72 -10.88
N GLY A 133 -1.69 12.60 -12.14
CA GLY A 133 -0.29 12.65 -12.57
C GLY A 133 0.59 11.62 -11.84
N ALA A 134 1.73 12.10 -11.33
CA ALA A 134 2.67 11.35 -10.49
C ALA A 134 2.46 11.58 -8.98
N THR A 135 1.46 12.37 -8.59
CA THR A 135 1.23 12.85 -7.23
C THR A 135 -0.13 12.42 -6.66
N THR A 136 -0.67 11.31 -7.12
CA THR A 136 -2.02 10.86 -6.73
C THR A 136 -2.21 10.84 -5.22
N GLY A 137 -1.27 10.23 -4.46
CA GLY A 137 -1.37 10.18 -3.00
C GLY A 137 -1.38 11.56 -2.35
N GLN A 138 -0.58 12.49 -2.84
CA GLN A 138 -0.52 13.87 -2.36
C GLN A 138 -1.86 14.59 -2.58
N GLN A 139 -2.48 14.44 -3.75
CA GLN A 139 -3.76 15.09 -4.07
C GLN A 139 -4.89 14.52 -3.19
N LEU A 140 -4.92 13.20 -2.98
CA LEU A 140 -5.87 12.56 -2.07
C LEU A 140 -5.70 13.07 -0.63
N MET A 141 -4.44 13.19 -0.18
CA MET A 141 -4.12 13.71 1.16
C MET A 141 -4.60 15.16 1.33
N TYR A 142 -4.40 16.00 0.32
CA TYR A 142 -4.84 17.40 0.39
C TYR A 142 -6.36 17.50 0.50
N ALA A 143 -7.08 16.75 -0.33
CA ALA A 143 -8.55 16.75 -0.28
C ALA A 143 -9.10 16.30 1.08
N LEU A 144 -8.56 15.23 1.67
CA LEU A 144 -9.00 14.72 2.97
C LEU A 144 -8.56 15.63 4.14
N ASP A 145 -7.36 16.24 4.06
CA ASP A 145 -6.92 17.21 5.08
C ASP A 145 -7.81 18.47 5.07
N GLU A 146 -8.23 18.95 3.91
CA GLU A 146 -9.15 20.08 3.82
C GLU A 146 -10.52 19.75 4.42
N GLN A 147 -11.04 18.56 4.19
CA GLN A 147 -12.26 18.12 4.86
C GLN A 147 -12.06 18.00 6.37
N THR A 148 -10.91 17.51 6.83
CA THR A 148 -10.57 17.45 8.25
C THR A 148 -10.53 18.85 8.86
N ARG A 149 -9.91 19.84 8.20
CA ARG A 149 -9.87 21.24 8.62
C ARG A 149 -11.26 21.86 8.74
N ARG A 150 -12.20 21.46 7.90
CA ARG A 150 -13.60 21.88 8.03
C ARG A 150 -14.19 21.46 9.38
N TYR A 151 -13.82 20.27 9.88
CA TYR A 151 -14.26 19.79 11.20
C TYR A 151 -13.43 20.38 12.35
N GLU A 152 -12.15 20.71 12.14
CA GLU A 152 -11.36 21.50 13.10
C GLU A 152 -12.02 22.87 13.33
N ALA A 153 -12.40 23.57 12.26
CA ALA A 153 -13.09 24.87 12.35
C ALA A 153 -14.44 24.80 13.07
N LYS A 154 -15.07 23.61 13.11
CA LYS A 154 -16.31 23.36 13.87
C LYS A 154 -16.07 22.91 15.32
N GLY A 155 -14.81 22.77 15.75
CA GLY A 155 -14.45 22.28 17.07
C GLY A 155 -14.68 20.77 17.26
N MET A 156 -14.88 20.01 16.16
CA MET A 156 -15.12 18.58 16.18
C MET A 156 -13.83 17.76 16.07
N VAL A 157 -12.73 18.34 15.61
CA VAL A 157 -11.44 17.69 15.45
C VAL A 157 -10.34 18.52 16.09
N ASN A 158 -9.48 17.86 16.89
CA ASN A 158 -8.21 18.42 17.34
C ASN A 158 -7.06 17.62 16.72
N LYS A 159 -6.04 18.29 16.16
CA LYS A 159 -4.84 17.66 15.64
C LYS A 159 -3.69 17.74 16.64
N TYR A 160 -3.13 16.60 16.95
CA TYR A 160 -1.91 16.40 17.75
C TYR A 160 -0.77 15.96 16.83
N GLU A 161 -0.15 16.91 16.13
CA GLU A 161 1.01 16.66 15.27
C GLU A 161 2.30 16.65 16.08
N PHE A 162 3.27 15.78 15.70
CA PHE A 162 4.49 15.50 16.46
C PHE A 162 4.22 14.78 17.79
N TRP A 163 3.21 13.88 17.79
CA TRP A 163 2.91 13.02 18.92
C TRP A 163 3.10 11.55 18.56
N GLU A 164 3.81 10.84 19.42
CA GLU A 164 4.09 9.40 19.29
C GLU A 164 3.13 8.60 20.17
N PHE A 165 2.42 7.64 19.59
CA PHE A 165 1.62 6.65 20.32
C PHE A 165 2.54 5.69 21.06
N LEU A 166 2.33 5.49 22.37
CA LEU A 166 3.15 4.63 23.23
C LEU A 166 2.45 3.32 23.62
N ARG A 167 1.18 3.38 24.00
CA ARG A 167 0.36 2.19 24.30
C ARG A 167 -1.14 2.49 24.27
N PRO A 168 -2.00 1.47 24.05
CA PRO A 168 -3.41 1.55 24.40
C PRO A 168 -3.58 1.42 25.92
N LEU A 169 -4.65 2.02 26.44
CA LEU A 169 -5.07 1.88 27.83
C LEU A 169 -6.33 1.04 27.89
N LEU A 170 -6.31 -0.01 28.71
CA LEU A 170 -7.40 -0.98 28.83
C LEU A 170 -8.03 -0.86 30.22
N ASP A 171 -9.36 -0.97 30.29
CA ASP A 171 -10.06 -1.11 31.55
C ASP A 171 -10.01 -2.58 32.07
N ASP A 172 -10.63 -2.82 33.20
CA ASP A 172 -10.70 -4.11 33.86
C ASP A 172 -11.46 -5.20 33.06
N GLN A 173 -12.27 -4.76 32.06
CA GLN A 173 -12.96 -5.64 31.14
C GLN A 173 -12.15 -5.89 29.85
N GLY A 174 -10.97 -5.32 29.73
CA GLY A 174 -10.10 -5.42 28.55
C GLY A 174 -10.53 -4.53 27.38
N ARG A 175 -11.46 -3.56 27.59
CA ARG A 175 -11.84 -2.59 26.58
C ARG A 175 -10.83 -1.45 26.51
N CYS A 176 -10.50 -0.99 25.31
CA CYS A 176 -9.66 0.18 25.09
C CYS A 176 -10.42 1.46 25.46
N VAL A 177 -9.87 2.22 26.43
CA VAL A 177 -10.48 3.44 26.97
C VAL A 177 -9.59 4.68 26.79
N GLY A 178 -8.53 4.57 26.02
CA GLY A 178 -7.61 5.67 25.73
C GLY A 178 -6.24 5.22 25.30
N ILE A 179 -5.31 6.16 25.27
CA ILE A 179 -3.92 5.95 24.91
C ILE A 179 -2.96 6.67 25.85
N VAL A 180 -1.71 6.21 25.90
CA VAL A 180 -0.56 7.03 26.30
C VAL A 180 0.19 7.47 25.04
N ALA A 181 0.53 8.75 24.99
CA ALA A 181 1.29 9.32 23.87
C ALA A 181 2.34 10.30 24.38
N GLN A 182 3.38 10.53 23.57
CA GLN A 182 4.47 11.46 23.85
C GLN A 182 4.49 12.63 22.88
N ASP A 183 4.57 13.85 23.39
CA ASP A 183 4.92 15.03 22.58
C ASP A 183 6.41 14.98 22.22
N LEU A 184 6.72 14.84 20.95
CA LEU A 184 8.10 14.69 20.45
C LEU A 184 8.91 16.00 20.52
N ARG A 185 8.27 17.13 20.83
CA ARG A 185 8.94 18.43 21.02
C ARG A 185 9.40 18.60 22.45
N THR A 186 8.49 18.35 23.40
CA THR A 186 8.74 18.55 24.83
C THR A 186 9.16 17.27 25.55
N MET A 187 9.06 16.12 24.89
CA MET A 187 9.28 14.77 25.42
C MET A 187 8.35 14.40 26.58
N GLN A 188 7.29 15.19 26.84
CA GLN A 188 6.29 14.88 27.84
C GLN A 188 5.42 13.70 27.43
N ILE A 189 5.21 12.79 28.38
CA ILE A 189 4.31 11.66 28.23
C ILE A 189 2.97 12.02 28.88
N ARG A 190 1.86 11.76 28.18
CA ARG A 190 0.50 12.02 28.67
C ARG A 190 -0.45 10.89 28.31
N SER A 191 -1.45 10.71 29.17
CA SER A 191 -2.60 9.86 28.84
C SER A 191 -3.74 10.69 28.26
N PHE A 192 -4.51 10.06 27.37
CA PHE A 192 -5.69 10.65 26.72
C PHE A 192 -6.84 9.66 26.78
N ARG A 193 -8.00 10.10 27.27
CA ARG A 193 -9.23 9.30 27.34
C ARG A 193 -9.92 9.26 25.98
N ALA A 194 -10.45 8.10 25.62
CA ALA A 194 -11.26 7.93 24.42
C ALA A 194 -12.21 6.74 24.55
N ASP A 195 -13.41 6.88 24.01
CA ASP A 195 -14.42 5.80 23.99
C ASP A 195 -14.15 4.76 22.93
N ALA A 196 -13.35 5.10 21.94
CA ALA A 196 -12.74 4.18 20.98
C ALA A 196 -11.42 4.75 20.43
N VAL A 197 -10.53 3.87 20.00
CA VAL A 197 -9.22 4.22 19.41
C VAL A 197 -9.09 3.55 18.05
N VAL A 198 -8.65 4.29 17.04
CA VAL A 198 -8.36 3.78 15.70
C VAL A 198 -6.86 3.89 15.42
N LEU A 199 -6.20 2.78 15.15
CA LEU A 199 -4.82 2.75 14.69
C LEU A 199 -4.81 2.77 13.14
N ALA A 200 -4.25 3.82 12.55
CA ALA A 200 -4.09 4.02 11.12
C ALA A 200 -2.63 4.34 10.77
N THR A 201 -1.71 3.59 11.37
CA THR A 201 -0.28 3.93 11.51
C THR A 201 0.59 3.41 10.38
N GLY A 202 0.00 2.73 9.38
CA GLY A 202 0.72 2.17 8.24
C GLY A 202 1.48 0.89 8.59
N GLY A 203 2.34 0.44 7.68
CA GLY A 203 3.06 -0.82 7.78
C GLY A 203 4.49 -0.69 8.31
N PRO A 204 5.17 -1.84 8.58
CA PRO A 204 6.48 -1.93 9.22
C PRO A 204 7.66 -1.93 8.22
N GLY A 205 7.63 -1.11 7.17
CA GLY A 205 8.63 -1.17 6.10
C GLY A 205 10.09 -1.04 6.55
N LEU A 206 10.36 -0.35 7.66
CA LEU A 206 11.71 -0.15 8.19
C LEU A 206 12.30 -1.36 8.94
N VAL A 207 11.49 -2.33 9.31
CA VAL A 207 11.97 -3.64 9.82
C VAL A 207 12.91 -4.31 8.81
N PHE A 208 12.75 -3.98 7.52
CA PHE A 208 13.60 -4.46 6.42
C PHE A 208 14.72 -3.48 6.03
N GLY A 209 15.04 -2.52 6.89
CA GLY A 209 16.04 -1.49 6.61
C GLY A 209 15.61 -0.55 5.49
N LYS A 210 16.28 -0.58 4.32
CA LYS A 210 15.91 0.28 3.19
C LYS A 210 14.67 -0.25 2.46
N SER A 211 13.62 0.55 2.42
CA SER A 211 12.38 0.26 1.71
C SER A 211 11.90 1.48 0.92
N THR A 212 10.85 1.32 0.13
CA THR A 212 10.19 2.45 -0.54
C THR A 212 9.29 3.25 0.40
N ASN A 213 9.04 2.75 1.62
CA ASN A 213 8.24 3.42 2.63
C ASN A 213 8.93 4.69 3.17
N SER A 214 8.17 5.52 3.86
CA SER A 214 8.73 6.62 4.65
C SER A 214 9.59 6.07 5.80
N VAL A 215 10.62 6.80 6.19
CA VAL A 215 11.43 6.50 7.37
C VAL A 215 10.63 6.52 8.69
N MET A 216 9.38 6.97 8.67
CA MET A 216 8.45 6.89 9.80
C MET A 216 7.72 5.54 9.89
N CYS A 217 7.79 4.68 8.87
CA CYS A 217 7.10 3.40 8.82
C CYS A 217 7.88 2.31 9.56
N THR A 218 8.12 2.51 10.85
CA THR A 218 8.84 1.57 11.73
C THR A 218 7.98 0.38 12.16
N GLY A 219 6.65 0.50 12.11
CA GLY A 219 5.73 -0.48 12.68
C GLY A 219 5.60 -0.39 14.21
N ALA A 220 6.26 0.59 14.86
CA ALA A 220 6.30 0.68 16.32
C ALA A 220 4.92 0.72 16.99
N ALA A 221 3.97 1.49 16.43
CA ALA A 221 2.62 1.54 16.99
C ALA A 221 1.88 0.19 16.92
N ALA A 222 2.02 -0.53 15.79
CA ALA A 222 1.46 -1.88 15.64
C ALA A 222 2.15 -2.87 16.59
N ALA A 223 3.49 -2.79 16.76
CA ALA A 223 4.23 -3.60 17.72
C ALA A 223 3.78 -3.36 19.16
N ARG A 224 3.51 -2.11 19.54
CA ARG A 224 3.03 -1.74 20.89
C ARG A 224 1.61 -2.25 21.14
N ALA A 225 0.73 -2.17 20.14
CA ALA A 225 -0.59 -2.78 20.21
C ALA A 225 -0.50 -4.31 20.32
N TYR A 226 0.37 -4.93 19.53
CA TYR A 226 0.66 -6.38 19.58
C TYR A 226 1.17 -6.82 20.96
N LYS A 227 2.12 -6.09 21.56
CA LYS A 227 2.59 -6.34 22.94
C LYS A 227 1.51 -6.10 24.00
N ALA A 228 0.51 -5.27 23.72
CA ALA A 228 -0.63 -5.05 24.61
C ALA A 228 -1.73 -6.11 24.47
N GLY A 229 -1.54 -7.14 23.62
CA GLY A 229 -2.46 -8.27 23.46
C GLY A 229 -3.30 -8.25 22.19
N VAL A 230 -3.10 -7.29 21.28
CA VAL A 230 -3.69 -7.36 19.95
C VAL A 230 -3.01 -8.47 19.16
N LYS A 231 -3.78 -9.34 18.53
CA LYS A 231 -3.24 -10.35 17.61
C LYS A 231 -2.67 -9.69 16.35
N TYR A 232 -1.68 -10.33 15.71
CA TYR A 232 -1.12 -9.91 14.42
C TYR A 232 -1.35 -11.00 13.39
N ALA A 233 -1.89 -10.63 12.22
CA ALA A 233 -2.32 -11.59 11.22
C ALA A 233 -1.48 -11.53 9.93
N ASN A 234 -1.23 -12.68 9.33
CA ASN A 234 -0.51 -12.85 8.06
C ASN A 234 0.85 -12.11 8.01
N PRO A 235 1.68 -12.14 9.09
CA PRO A 235 2.91 -11.34 9.18
C PRO A 235 3.92 -11.65 8.09
N GLU A 236 3.94 -12.87 7.55
CA GLU A 236 4.89 -13.35 6.55
C GLU A 236 4.68 -12.80 5.12
N PHE A 237 3.54 -12.12 4.88
CA PHE A 237 3.21 -11.60 3.55
C PHE A 237 3.66 -10.16 3.38
N ILE A 238 4.87 -10.01 2.86
CA ILE A 238 5.49 -8.72 2.56
C ILE A 238 5.59 -8.56 1.04
N GLN A 239 5.03 -7.48 0.52
CA GLN A 239 5.14 -7.18 -0.91
C GLN A 239 6.45 -6.45 -1.20
N VAL A 240 7.21 -7.01 -2.12
CA VAL A 240 8.39 -6.39 -2.71
C VAL A 240 7.99 -5.82 -4.07
N HIS A 241 8.30 -4.54 -4.31
CA HIS A 241 8.00 -3.89 -5.60
C HIS A 241 9.14 -4.15 -6.58
N PRO A 242 8.86 -4.59 -7.82
CA PRO A 242 9.91 -4.98 -8.78
C PRO A 242 10.72 -3.79 -9.30
N THR A 243 10.19 -2.56 -9.24
CA THR A 243 10.79 -1.38 -9.86
C THR A 243 11.16 -0.31 -8.83
N SER A 244 12.07 -0.65 -7.91
CA SER A 244 12.69 0.32 -6.99
C SER A 244 13.99 0.84 -7.55
N ILE A 245 14.36 2.07 -7.19
CA ILE A 245 15.63 2.70 -7.50
C ILE A 245 16.39 2.99 -6.20
N PRO A 246 17.74 2.94 -6.21
CA PRO A 246 18.55 3.16 -5.02
C PRO A 246 18.45 4.59 -4.49
N GLY A 247 18.74 4.76 -3.20
CA GLY A 247 18.88 6.04 -2.53
C GLY A 247 19.75 5.88 -1.28
N ALA A 248 20.39 6.96 -0.84
CA ALA A 248 21.29 6.95 0.31
C ALA A 248 20.52 6.67 1.61
N ASP A 249 19.37 7.30 1.78
CA ASP A 249 18.49 7.23 2.95
C ASP A 249 17.46 6.10 2.87
N LYS A 250 16.81 5.96 1.71
CA LYS A 250 15.76 4.96 1.46
C LYS A 250 15.69 4.61 -0.03
N LEU A 251 14.94 3.57 -0.38
CA LEU A 251 14.63 3.29 -1.77
C LEU A 251 13.60 4.29 -2.32
N ARG A 252 13.64 4.55 -3.62
CA ARG A 252 12.61 5.33 -4.31
C ARG A 252 11.78 4.39 -5.17
N LEU A 253 10.48 4.69 -5.27
CA LEU A 253 9.60 3.94 -6.13
C LEU A 253 9.67 4.48 -7.55
N MET A 254 10.00 3.62 -8.53
CA MET A 254 9.65 3.86 -9.92
C MET A 254 8.23 3.32 -10.14
N SER A 255 7.32 4.20 -10.48
CA SER A 255 5.90 3.86 -10.59
C SER A 255 5.67 2.70 -11.56
N GLU A 256 4.77 1.80 -11.18
CA GLU A 256 4.30 0.72 -12.04
C GLU A 256 3.67 1.23 -13.35
N SER A 257 3.25 2.50 -13.39
CA SER A 257 2.77 3.16 -14.61
C SER A 257 3.79 3.11 -15.74
N ALA A 258 5.10 3.12 -15.44
CA ALA A 258 6.14 2.99 -16.48
C ALA A 258 6.01 1.66 -17.22
N ARG A 259 5.75 0.53 -16.52
CA ARG A 259 5.47 -0.75 -17.16
C ARG A 259 4.11 -0.77 -17.86
N GLY A 260 3.08 -0.18 -17.23
CA GLY A 260 1.72 -0.08 -17.77
C GLY A 260 1.61 0.73 -19.06
N GLU A 261 2.47 1.74 -19.26
CA GLU A 261 2.55 2.55 -20.47
C GLU A 261 3.53 1.97 -21.52
N GLY A 262 3.95 0.72 -21.34
CA GLY A 262 4.72 -0.03 -22.31
C GLY A 262 6.22 -0.11 -22.04
N GLY A 263 6.68 0.22 -20.83
CA GLY A 263 8.07 -0.01 -20.42
C GLY A 263 8.43 -1.48 -20.41
N ARG A 264 9.57 -1.84 -21.03
CA ARG A 264 10.05 -3.20 -21.21
C ARG A 264 11.15 -3.51 -20.20
N VAL A 265 11.05 -4.65 -19.54
CA VAL A 265 12.06 -5.12 -18.56
C VAL A 265 13.00 -6.12 -19.24
N TRP A 266 14.31 -5.86 -19.18
CA TRP A 266 15.30 -6.72 -19.80
C TRP A 266 16.65 -6.67 -19.06
N CYS A 267 17.51 -7.66 -19.34
CA CYS A 267 18.89 -7.68 -18.90
C CYS A 267 19.86 -7.94 -20.06
N PRO A 268 21.13 -7.50 -19.97
CA PRO A 268 22.15 -7.84 -20.94
C PRO A 268 22.41 -9.35 -20.96
N ALA A 269 22.29 -9.97 -22.13
CA ALA A 269 22.48 -11.41 -22.28
C ALA A 269 22.89 -11.75 -23.72
N VAL A 270 23.57 -12.86 -23.91
CA VAL A 270 23.90 -13.42 -25.23
C VAL A 270 23.37 -14.85 -25.33
N LYS A 271 23.11 -15.34 -26.55
CA LYS A 271 22.71 -16.75 -26.75
C LYS A 271 23.93 -17.60 -27.04
N ASP A 272 23.98 -18.77 -26.41
CA ASP A 272 24.95 -19.82 -26.79
C ASP A 272 24.57 -20.53 -28.12
N ASP A 273 25.43 -21.41 -28.59
CA ASP A 273 25.20 -22.15 -29.85
C ASP A 273 23.93 -23.02 -29.84
N ALA A 274 23.42 -23.36 -28.66
CA ALA A 274 22.18 -24.11 -28.48
C ALA A 274 20.94 -23.17 -28.36
N GLY A 275 21.13 -21.85 -28.42
CA GLY A 275 20.08 -20.84 -28.30
C GLY A 275 19.67 -20.47 -26.88
N ASN A 276 20.39 -20.95 -25.85
CA ASN A 276 20.10 -20.61 -24.45
C ASN A 276 20.74 -19.28 -24.08
N TRP A 277 20.02 -18.49 -23.27
CA TRP A 277 20.54 -17.26 -22.74
C TRP A 277 21.70 -17.49 -21.75
N LYS A 278 22.73 -16.69 -21.86
CA LYS A 278 23.91 -16.63 -20.98
C LYS A 278 24.15 -15.19 -20.56
N PRO A 279 24.71 -14.95 -19.36
CA PRO A 279 25.14 -13.61 -18.95
C PRO A 279 26.02 -12.97 -19.99
N HIS A 280 25.80 -11.68 -20.22
CA HIS A 280 26.59 -10.90 -21.17
C HIS A 280 28.06 -10.83 -20.71
N PRO A 281 29.06 -11.03 -21.57
CA PRO A 281 30.48 -10.97 -21.18
C PRO A 281 30.89 -9.58 -20.67
N GLU A 282 30.21 -8.53 -21.12
CA GLU A 282 30.38 -7.14 -20.67
C GLU A 282 29.06 -6.61 -20.06
N PRO A 283 28.64 -7.06 -18.86
CA PRO A 283 27.34 -6.74 -18.32
C PRO A 283 27.17 -5.25 -17.95
N GLY A 284 28.24 -4.49 -17.89
CA GLY A 284 28.26 -3.05 -17.64
C GLY A 284 28.35 -2.18 -18.91
N LYS A 285 28.32 -2.77 -20.11
CA LYS A 285 28.31 -2.03 -21.38
C LYS A 285 27.14 -1.04 -21.44
N ASP A 286 27.34 0.12 -22.08
CA ASP A 286 26.31 1.11 -22.27
C ASP A 286 25.07 0.48 -22.95
N PRO A 287 23.90 0.50 -22.35
CA PRO A 287 22.70 -0.15 -22.87
C PRO A 287 22.26 0.37 -24.24
N ARG A 288 22.66 1.58 -24.62
CA ARG A 288 22.39 2.16 -25.95
C ARG A 288 23.21 1.50 -27.05
N GLN A 289 24.34 0.87 -26.69
CA GLN A 289 25.24 0.18 -27.61
C GLN A 289 24.94 -1.32 -27.73
N LEU A 290 24.00 -1.85 -26.90
CA LEU A 290 23.58 -3.25 -26.97
C LEU A 290 22.53 -3.41 -28.06
N PRO A 291 22.76 -4.27 -29.06
CA PRO A 291 21.75 -4.59 -30.07
C PRO A 291 20.58 -5.36 -29.43
N GLU A 292 19.44 -5.38 -30.11
CA GLU A 292 18.23 -6.07 -29.61
C GLU A 292 18.48 -7.58 -29.36
N SER A 293 19.38 -8.21 -30.13
CA SER A 293 19.77 -9.61 -29.96
C SER A 293 20.55 -9.91 -28.67
N GLU A 294 21.07 -8.90 -27.99
CA GLU A 294 21.79 -8.99 -26.71
C GLU A 294 20.95 -8.50 -25.53
N ARG A 295 19.64 -8.30 -25.74
CA ARG A 295 18.67 -7.89 -24.73
C ARG A 295 17.70 -9.03 -24.45
N TRP A 296 17.74 -9.61 -23.25
CA TRP A 296 16.80 -10.64 -22.86
C TRP A 296 15.58 -10.07 -22.15
N TYR A 297 14.45 -10.07 -22.85
CA TYR A 297 13.15 -9.64 -22.36
C TYR A 297 12.45 -10.78 -21.62
N PHE A 298 12.99 -11.20 -20.51
CA PHE A 298 12.63 -12.44 -19.81
C PHE A 298 11.17 -12.48 -19.32
N LEU A 299 10.55 -11.34 -18.97
CA LEU A 299 9.14 -11.31 -18.60
C LEU A 299 8.21 -11.53 -19.80
N GLU A 300 8.55 -10.97 -20.96
CA GLU A 300 7.76 -11.14 -22.18
C GLU A 300 7.86 -12.57 -22.71
N GLU A 301 9.05 -13.17 -22.61
CA GLU A 301 9.30 -14.55 -23.06
C GLU A 301 8.58 -15.58 -22.16
N LYS A 302 8.68 -15.42 -20.83
CA LYS A 302 8.10 -16.35 -19.85
C LYS A 302 6.59 -16.21 -19.67
N PHE A 303 6.05 -15.00 -19.86
CA PHE A 303 4.65 -14.65 -19.62
C PHE A 303 4.01 -13.91 -20.80
N PRO A 304 3.82 -14.56 -21.96
CA PRO A 304 3.41 -13.87 -23.20
C PRO A 304 2.08 -13.09 -23.11
N ALA A 305 1.15 -13.54 -22.23
CA ALA A 305 -0.15 -12.89 -22.08
C ALA A 305 -0.09 -11.56 -21.32
N TYR A 306 0.79 -11.46 -20.35
CA TYR A 306 0.92 -10.30 -19.45
C TYR A 306 2.21 -9.51 -19.70
N GLY A 307 3.28 -10.15 -20.17
CA GLY A 307 4.57 -9.51 -20.42
C GLY A 307 5.06 -8.73 -19.20
N ASN A 308 5.37 -7.48 -19.41
CA ASN A 308 5.89 -6.59 -18.36
C ASN A 308 4.85 -6.19 -17.29
N ILE A 309 3.56 -6.51 -17.48
CA ILE A 309 2.48 -6.19 -16.53
C ILE A 309 2.06 -7.41 -15.67
N VAL A 310 2.86 -8.46 -15.62
CA VAL A 310 2.65 -9.55 -14.63
C VAL A 310 2.56 -8.99 -13.21
N PRO A 311 1.86 -9.69 -12.28
CA PRO A 311 1.79 -9.31 -10.88
C PRO A 311 3.16 -9.04 -10.25
N ARG A 312 3.17 -8.21 -9.24
CA ARG A 312 4.42 -7.73 -8.59
C ARG A 312 5.28 -8.86 -8.02
N ASP A 313 4.66 -9.84 -7.38
CA ASP A 313 5.35 -11.00 -6.81
C ASP A 313 6.06 -11.83 -7.88
N ILE A 314 5.44 -12.00 -9.05
CA ILE A 314 6.02 -12.70 -10.19
C ILE A 314 7.20 -11.89 -10.76
N ALA A 315 6.96 -10.62 -11.12
CA ALA A 315 8.04 -9.78 -11.65
C ALA A 315 9.24 -9.68 -10.70
N THR A 316 8.98 -9.57 -9.40
CA THR A 316 10.00 -9.50 -8.35
C THR A 316 10.85 -10.77 -8.30
N ARG A 317 10.21 -11.96 -8.30
CA ARG A 317 10.93 -13.24 -8.29
C ARG A 317 11.77 -13.43 -9.55
N GLU A 318 11.22 -13.11 -10.72
CA GLU A 318 11.94 -13.22 -11.98
C GLU A 318 13.16 -12.31 -12.03
N ILE A 319 13.03 -11.04 -11.62
CA ILE A 319 14.17 -10.10 -11.55
C ILE A 319 15.21 -10.61 -10.56
N PHE A 320 14.78 -11.05 -9.38
CA PHE A 320 15.68 -11.59 -8.36
C PHE A 320 16.45 -12.82 -8.89
N GLN A 321 15.76 -13.77 -9.52
CA GLN A 321 16.36 -14.98 -10.07
C GLN A 321 17.35 -14.66 -11.20
N VAL A 322 16.95 -13.80 -12.13
CA VAL A 322 17.81 -13.36 -13.25
C VAL A 322 19.11 -12.72 -12.72
N CYS A 323 19.01 -11.87 -11.69
CA CYS A 323 20.20 -11.29 -11.07
C CYS A 323 21.06 -12.35 -10.34
N LYS A 324 20.44 -13.28 -9.61
CA LYS A 324 21.11 -14.38 -8.92
C LYS A 324 21.87 -15.29 -9.91
N ASP A 325 21.30 -15.51 -11.10
CA ASP A 325 21.91 -16.30 -12.18
C ASP A 325 23.02 -15.55 -12.94
N GLY A 326 23.36 -14.32 -12.50
CA GLY A 326 24.49 -13.54 -13.04
C GLY A 326 24.15 -12.63 -14.22
N PHE A 327 22.86 -12.49 -14.60
CA PHE A 327 22.45 -11.61 -15.71
C PHE A 327 22.30 -10.14 -15.30
N GLY A 328 22.57 -9.81 -14.04
CA GLY A 328 22.38 -8.44 -13.55
C GLY A 328 23.30 -7.42 -14.24
N VAL A 329 22.81 -6.20 -14.41
CA VAL A 329 23.55 -5.07 -14.98
C VAL A 329 24.82 -4.81 -14.18
N GLY A 330 25.96 -4.77 -14.84
CA GLY A 330 27.25 -4.59 -14.21
C GLY A 330 27.67 -5.74 -13.28
N GLY A 331 27.06 -6.92 -13.41
CA GLY A 331 27.24 -8.05 -12.49
C GLY A 331 26.57 -7.86 -11.12
N GLY A 332 25.70 -6.85 -10.98
CA GLY A 332 24.99 -6.52 -9.75
C GLY A 332 23.56 -7.05 -9.72
N ASN A 333 22.75 -6.48 -8.79
CA ASN A 333 21.37 -6.90 -8.54
C ASN A 333 20.31 -6.01 -9.22
N MET A 334 20.62 -5.47 -10.42
CA MET A 334 19.72 -4.59 -11.17
C MET A 334 19.45 -5.11 -12.57
N VAL A 335 18.29 -4.75 -13.12
CA VAL A 335 17.91 -4.97 -14.52
C VAL A 335 17.48 -3.63 -15.13
N TYR A 336 17.25 -3.59 -16.44
CA TYR A 336 16.76 -2.40 -17.11
C TYR A 336 15.23 -2.38 -17.20
N LEU A 337 14.65 -1.18 -17.01
CA LEU A 337 13.28 -0.83 -17.40
C LEU A 337 13.39 0.23 -18.51
N ASP A 338 13.02 -0.14 -19.72
CA ASP A 338 13.30 0.59 -20.94
C ASP A 338 12.05 1.27 -21.51
N LEU A 339 12.12 2.58 -21.69
CA LEU A 339 11.09 3.41 -22.32
C LEU A 339 11.60 4.04 -23.63
N THR A 340 12.89 3.88 -23.98
CA THR A 340 13.54 4.59 -25.09
C THR A 340 12.96 4.29 -26.47
N HIS A 341 12.19 3.23 -26.61
CA HIS A 341 11.48 2.85 -27.83
C HIS A 341 10.18 3.65 -28.05
N LYS A 342 9.79 4.52 -27.10
CA LYS A 342 8.58 5.35 -27.18
C LYS A 342 8.92 6.78 -27.58
N PRO A 343 8.01 7.49 -28.27
CA PRO A 343 8.21 8.92 -28.58
C PRO A 343 8.33 9.77 -27.32
N ALA A 344 9.33 10.66 -27.28
CA ALA A 344 9.61 11.51 -26.12
C ALA A 344 8.40 12.36 -25.70
N GLU A 345 7.66 12.93 -26.66
CA GLU A 345 6.45 13.73 -26.41
C GLU A 345 5.35 12.92 -25.72
N GLU A 346 5.15 11.65 -26.13
CA GLU A 346 4.19 10.76 -25.49
C GLU A 346 4.60 10.44 -24.06
N LEU A 347 5.89 10.14 -23.82
CA LEU A 347 6.44 9.86 -22.51
C LEU A 347 6.32 11.06 -21.57
N GLU A 348 6.67 12.26 -22.02
CA GLU A 348 6.56 13.48 -21.20
C GLU A 348 5.10 13.75 -20.82
N ARG A 349 4.18 13.60 -21.77
CA ARG A 349 2.75 13.80 -21.50
C ARG A 349 2.18 12.79 -20.51
N LYS A 350 2.58 11.50 -20.59
CA LYS A 350 2.01 10.42 -19.75
C LYS A 350 2.78 10.17 -18.46
N LEU A 351 4.11 10.28 -18.49
CA LEU A 351 5.01 9.84 -17.45
C LEU A 351 6.00 10.94 -16.98
N GLY A 352 5.95 12.16 -17.51
CA GLY A 352 6.93 13.22 -17.27
C GLY A 352 7.27 13.40 -15.79
N GLY A 353 6.28 13.56 -14.92
CA GLY A 353 6.50 13.70 -13.48
C GLY A 353 7.07 12.44 -12.80
N ILE A 354 6.88 11.25 -13.40
CA ILE A 354 7.48 9.99 -12.90
C ILE A 354 8.94 9.91 -13.35
N MET A 355 9.23 10.23 -14.61
CA MET A 355 10.58 10.26 -15.14
C MET A 355 11.46 11.33 -14.48
N GLU A 356 10.86 12.47 -14.09
CA GLU A 356 11.57 13.53 -13.36
C GLU A 356 12.12 13.03 -12.01
N ILE A 357 11.43 12.10 -11.34
CA ILE A 357 11.95 11.48 -10.12
C ILE A 357 13.25 10.73 -10.43
N TYR A 358 13.28 9.96 -11.53
CA TYR A 358 14.49 9.23 -11.93
C TYR A 358 15.63 10.18 -12.29
N ARG A 359 15.36 11.21 -13.11
CA ARG A 359 16.34 12.25 -13.45
C ARG A 359 16.95 12.92 -12.21
N LYS A 360 16.11 13.25 -11.21
CA LYS A 360 16.58 13.93 -9.99
C LYS A 360 17.40 13.03 -9.05
N PHE A 361 17.07 11.75 -8.95
CA PHE A 361 17.73 10.85 -8.00
C PHE A 361 18.86 10.02 -8.59
N VAL A 362 18.85 9.76 -9.91
CA VAL A 362 19.86 8.95 -10.59
C VAL A 362 20.74 9.80 -11.51
N GLY A 363 20.18 10.82 -12.14
CA GLY A 363 20.89 11.72 -13.08
C GLY A 363 20.72 11.36 -14.55
N ASP A 364 20.25 10.14 -14.87
CA ASP A 364 20.03 9.70 -16.25
C ASP A 364 18.62 10.11 -16.74
N ASP A 365 18.47 10.37 -18.05
CA ASP A 365 17.18 10.65 -18.66
C ASP A 365 16.52 9.35 -19.19
N PRO A 366 15.35 8.94 -18.66
CA PRO A 366 14.65 7.74 -19.13
C PRO A 366 14.19 7.77 -20.59
N VAL A 367 14.15 8.93 -21.22
CA VAL A 367 13.86 9.07 -22.66
C VAL A 367 15.04 8.61 -23.52
N GLU A 368 16.26 8.79 -23.01
CA GLU A 368 17.49 8.51 -23.75
C GLU A 368 18.19 7.22 -23.28
N MET A 369 17.95 6.82 -22.02
CA MET A 369 18.65 5.70 -21.39
C MET A 369 17.69 4.82 -20.59
N PRO A 370 17.78 3.47 -20.74
CA PRO A 370 17.03 2.55 -19.89
C PRO A 370 17.31 2.74 -18.40
N MET A 371 16.26 2.76 -17.59
CA MET A 371 16.36 2.92 -16.14
C MET A 371 16.86 1.66 -15.46
N LYS A 372 17.80 1.78 -14.53
CA LYS A 372 18.22 0.69 -13.64
C LYS A 372 17.26 0.53 -12.49
N ILE A 373 16.72 -0.67 -12.34
CA ILE A 373 15.73 -1.01 -11.30
C ILE A 373 16.10 -2.31 -10.59
N PHE A 374 15.58 -2.48 -9.36
CA PHE A 374 15.71 -3.71 -8.59
C PHE A 374 14.53 -3.89 -7.63
N PRO A 375 14.31 -5.12 -7.10
CA PRO A 375 13.25 -5.38 -6.13
C PRO A 375 13.51 -4.68 -4.78
N GLY A 376 12.49 -4.00 -4.24
CA GLY A 376 12.56 -3.35 -2.94
C GLY A 376 11.28 -3.48 -2.13
N VAL A 377 11.40 -3.67 -0.81
CA VAL A 377 10.25 -3.78 0.11
C VAL A 377 9.34 -2.54 -0.03
N HIS A 378 8.02 -2.79 -0.10
CA HIS A 378 7.07 -1.75 -0.48
C HIS A 378 5.78 -1.70 0.35
N TYR A 379 5.22 -2.84 0.74
CA TYR A 379 3.92 -2.92 1.42
C TYR A 379 3.80 -4.18 2.28
N SER A 380 3.15 -4.08 3.45
CA SER A 380 2.79 -5.24 4.27
C SER A 380 1.33 -5.61 3.99
N MET A 381 1.07 -6.86 3.57
CA MET A 381 -0.30 -7.39 3.48
C MET A 381 -0.79 -7.87 4.83
N GLY A 382 0.10 -8.33 5.70
CA GLY A 382 -0.19 -8.61 7.10
C GLY A 382 -0.29 -7.34 7.96
N GLY A 383 -0.89 -7.46 9.12
CA GLY A 383 -1.12 -6.36 10.05
C GLY A 383 -1.84 -6.82 11.32
N LEU A 384 -2.29 -5.86 12.12
CA LEU A 384 -3.13 -6.16 13.29
C LEU A 384 -4.37 -6.95 12.85
N TRP A 385 -4.69 -7.98 13.60
CA TRP A 385 -5.89 -8.79 13.38
C TRP A 385 -7.14 -7.95 13.64
N THR A 386 -8.12 -8.06 12.74
CA THR A 386 -9.40 -7.35 12.85
C THR A 386 -10.55 -8.27 12.51
N THR A 387 -11.72 -7.99 13.07
CA THR A 387 -12.97 -8.66 12.78
C THR A 387 -13.90 -7.78 11.93
N TYR A 388 -15.01 -8.35 11.49
CA TYR A 388 -16.10 -7.67 10.79
C TYR A 388 -17.39 -8.46 10.98
N THR A 389 -18.54 -7.86 10.71
CA THR A 389 -19.82 -8.55 10.59
C THR A 389 -20.18 -8.70 9.11
N PRO A 390 -20.38 -9.93 8.61
CA PRO A 390 -20.86 -10.14 7.25
C PRO A 390 -22.25 -9.54 7.04
N GLY A 391 -22.56 -9.16 5.82
CA GLY A 391 -23.88 -8.68 5.44
C GLY A 391 -24.93 -9.82 5.47
N PRO A 392 -26.23 -9.48 5.55
CA PRO A 392 -27.32 -10.44 5.85
C PRO A 392 -27.52 -11.54 4.79
N ASP A 393 -26.98 -11.39 3.59
CA ASP A 393 -27.12 -12.40 2.53
C ASP A 393 -25.90 -13.34 2.44
N TYR A 394 -24.83 -13.07 3.18
CA TYR A 394 -23.60 -13.86 3.10
C TYR A 394 -23.80 -15.32 3.44
N ASP A 395 -24.48 -15.62 4.55
CA ASP A 395 -24.74 -17.00 4.98
C ASP A 395 -25.63 -17.76 4.01
N LYS A 396 -26.62 -17.09 3.38
CA LYS A 396 -27.46 -17.69 2.34
C LYS A 396 -26.66 -18.06 1.10
N ILE A 397 -25.71 -17.22 0.70
CA ILE A 397 -24.82 -17.49 -0.42
C ILE A 397 -23.88 -18.64 -0.07
N LYS A 398 -23.24 -18.61 1.09
CA LYS A 398 -22.36 -19.67 1.60
C LYS A 398 -23.07 -21.03 1.67
N ALA A 399 -24.35 -21.04 2.02
CA ALA A 399 -25.18 -22.23 2.04
C ALA A 399 -25.74 -22.64 0.67
N GLY A 400 -25.46 -21.91 -0.42
CA GLY A 400 -25.99 -22.18 -1.76
C GLY A 400 -27.48 -21.88 -1.93
N GLN A 401 -28.09 -21.17 -0.98
CA GLN A 401 -29.52 -20.81 -0.97
C GLN A 401 -29.81 -19.53 -1.78
N MET A 402 -28.80 -18.73 -2.05
CA MET A 402 -28.90 -17.52 -2.86
C MET A 402 -27.76 -17.51 -3.90
N PRO A 403 -28.08 -17.34 -5.19
CA PRO A 403 -27.05 -17.22 -6.21
C PRO A 403 -26.33 -15.88 -6.10
N VAL A 404 -25.03 -15.87 -6.36
CA VAL A 404 -24.29 -14.62 -6.59
C VAL A 404 -24.52 -14.19 -8.03
N GLN A 405 -24.95 -12.96 -8.25
CA GLN A 405 -25.00 -12.38 -9.58
C GLN A 405 -23.57 -12.24 -10.10
N THR A 406 -23.28 -12.86 -11.23
CA THR A 406 -21.98 -12.74 -11.92
C THR A 406 -22.21 -12.37 -13.37
N PRO A 407 -21.30 -11.67 -14.05
CA PRO A 407 -21.39 -11.42 -15.49
C PRO A 407 -21.46 -12.71 -16.32
N ALA A 408 -20.90 -13.80 -15.83
CA ALA A 408 -20.94 -15.12 -16.46
C ALA A 408 -22.36 -15.74 -16.48
N SER A 409 -23.31 -15.22 -15.67
CA SER A 409 -24.71 -15.67 -15.69
C SER A 409 -25.52 -15.14 -16.87
N GLY A 410 -24.88 -14.38 -17.79
CA GLY A 410 -25.53 -13.83 -18.98
C GLY A 410 -26.35 -12.57 -18.73
N HIS A 411 -26.33 -12.05 -17.50
CA HIS A 411 -26.95 -10.77 -17.16
C HIS A 411 -25.87 -9.68 -16.97
N PRO A 412 -26.11 -8.44 -17.45
CA PRO A 412 -25.24 -7.32 -17.12
C PRO A 412 -25.13 -7.17 -15.60
N TRP A 413 -23.92 -6.89 -15.10
CA TRP A 413 -23.72 -6.58 -13.70
C TRP A 413 -24.55 -5.34 -13.31
N ASP A 414 -25.41 -5.49 -12.30
CA ASP A 414 -26.21 -4.42 -11.74
C ASP A 414 -25.81 -4.21 -10.27
N PRO A 415 -25.07 -3.14 -9.95
CA PRO A 415 -24.63 -2.91 -8.58
C PRO A 415 -25.77 -2.65 -7.59
N GLU A 416 -26.97 -2.26 -8.07
CA GLU A 416 -28.14 -2.02 -7.21
C GLU A 416 -28.86 -3.33 -6.81
N LYS A 417 -28.69 -4.38 -7.61
CA LYS A 417 -29.27 -5.71 -7.36
C LYS A 417 -28.31 -6.71 -6.75
N ARG A 418 -27.11 -6.26 -6.37
CA ARG A 418 -26.13 -7.14 -5.73
C ARG A 418 -26.63 -7.66 -4.39
N PRO A 419 -26.36 -8.94 -4.04
CA PRO A 419 -26.60 -9.44 -2.69
C PRO A 419 -25.81 -8.63 -1.64
N ALA A 420 -26.38 -8.43 -0.48
CA ALA A 420 -25.71 -7.81 0.66
C ALA A 420 -24.77 -8.83 1.34
N ALA A 421 -23.74 -9.27 0.61
CA ALA A 421 -22.79 -10.30 1.00
C ALA A 421 -21.44 -9.74 1.50
N GLY A 422 -21.28 -8.44 1.47
CA GLY A 422 -20.08 -7.75 1.99
C GLY A 422 -20.11 -7.61 3.50
N MET A 423 -19.64 -6.47 4.01
CA MET A 423 -19.76 -6.12 5.43
C MET A 423 -21.09 -5.43 5.73
N ASP A 424 -21.66 -5.69 6.91
CA ASP A 424 -22.84 -4.94 7.38
C ASP A 424 -22.45 -3.49 7.72
N PRO A 425 -22.98 -2.47 7.03
CA PRO A 425 -22.64 -1.06 7.27
C PRO A 425 -23.13 -0.53 8.61
N ASN A 426 -23.99 -1.26 9.33
CA ASN A 426 -24.53 -0.86 10.62
C ASN A 426 -23.81 -1.54 11.80
N ALA A 427 -22.97 -2.53 11.56
CA ALA A 427 -22.22 -3.21 12.60
C ALA A 427 -21.20 -2.24 13.26
N SER A 428 -21.03 -2.38 14.57
CA SER A 428 -20.08 -1.60 15.35
C SER A 428 -18.65 -2.19 15.35
N ASN A 429 -18.46 -3.41 14.86
CA ASN A 429 -17.20 -4.14 14.97
C ASN A 429 -16.38 -4.24 13.66
N ASN A 430 -16.78 -3.60 12.56
CA ASN A 430 -16.00 -3.66 11.33
C ASN A 430 -14.61 -3.02 11.53
N MET A 431 -13.56 -3.80 11.26
CA MET A 431 -12.15 -3.46 11.50
C MET A 431 -11.79 -3.21 12.98
N MET A 432 -12.57 -3.73 13.94
CA MET A 432 -12.21 -3.80 15.34
C MET A 432 -11.21 -4.95 15.56
N THR A 433 -10.20 -4.72 16.40
CA THR A 433 -9.25 -5.77 16.80
C THR A 433 -9.90 -6.76 17.79
N ASN A 434 -9.14 -7.73 18.28
CA ASN A 434 -9.60 -8.60 19.38
C ASN A 434 -9.73 -7.86 20.73
N ILE A 435 -9.32 -6.59 20.81
CA ILE A 435 -9.54 -5.70 21.96
C ILE A 435 -10.74 -4.80 21.64
N PRO A 436 -11.86 -4.90 22.39
CA PRO A 436 -13.04 -4.06 22.15
C PRO A 436 -12.70 -2.58 22.23
N GLY A 437 -13.25 -1.79 21.30
CA GLY A 437 -13.00 -0.34 21.20
C GLY A 437 -11.65 0.05 20.58
N LEU A 438 -10.81 -0.92 20.17
CA LEU A 438 -9.57 -0.68 19.44
C LEU A 438 -9.69 -1.19 18.00
N TYR A 439 -9.49 -0.31 17.03
CA TYR A 439 -9.64 -0.56 15.59
C TYR A 439 -8.30 -0.42 14.86
N ALA A 440 -8.18 -1.06 13.68
CA ALA A 440 -7.03 -0.89 12.80
C ALA A 440 -7.46 -0.64 11.36
N PHE A 441 -7.04 0.49 10.76
CA PHE A 441 -7.43 0.92 9.42
C PHE A 441 -6.23 1.01 8.47
N GLY A 442 -6.45 0.67 7.19
CA GLY A 442 -5.46 0.75 6.11
C GLY A 442 -4.36 -0.30 6.23
N GLU A 443 -3.12 0.05 5.89
CA GLU A 443 -1.97 -0.88 5.93
C GLU A 443 -1.63 -1.38 7.35
N CYS A 444 -2.30 -0.87 8.37
CA CYS A 444 -2.16 -1.34 9.74
C CYS A 444 -2.91 -2.66 10.00
N ASN A 445 -3.88 -3.05 9.16
CA ASN A 445 -4.63 -4.30 9.23
C ASN A 445 -4.32 -5.24 8.05
N TYR A 446 -4.88 -6.47 8.07
CA TYR A 446 -4.56 -7.55 7.12
C TYR A 446 -5.67 -7.91 6.14
N GLN A 447 -6.88 -7.35 6.22
CA GLN A 447 -8.11 -7.92 5.66
C GLN A 447 -8.17 -8.01 4.13
N TYR A 448 -7.55 -7.09 3.36
CA TYR A 448 -7.93 -6.89 1.95
C TYR A 448 -7.05 -7.57 0.91
N HIS A 449 -5.81 -7.93 1.26
CA HIS A 449 -4.79 -8.17 0.24
C HIS A 449 -4.27 -9.61 0.15
N GLY A 450 -4.55 -10.44 1.15
CA GLY A 450 -4.14 -11.84 1.16
C GLY A 450 -2.65 -12.06 0.92
N GLY A 451 -2.31 -12.98 0.05
CA GLY A 451 -0.92 -13.36 -0.23
C GLY A 451 -0.11 -12.33 -1.02
N THR A 452 -0.76 -11.46 -1.81
CA THR A 452 -0.11 -10.32 -2.49
C THR A 452 -1.14 -9.28 -2.91
N ARG A 453 -0.79 -8.01 -2.78
CA ARG A 453 -1.68 -6.89 -3.07
C ARG A 453 -1.73 -6.59 -4.56
N LEU A 454 -2.94 -6.52 -5.12
CA LEU A 454 -3.17 -6.04 -6.47
C LEU A 454 -2.76 -4.56 -6.61
N GLY A 455 -2.13 -4.19 -7.73
CA GLY A 455 -1.70 -2.82 -8.00
C GLY A 455 -2.85 -1.82 -7.84
N ALA A 456 -2.56 -0.64 -7.26
CA ALA A 456 -3.49 0.47 -7.00
C ALA A 456 -4.67 0.19 -6.01
N ASN A 457 -4.70 -0.96 -5.31
CA ASN A 457 -5.69 -1.23 -4.26
C ASN A 457 -5.30 -0.65 -2.88
N ALA A 458 -4.03 -0.28 -2.63
CA ALA A 458 -3.62 0.22 -1.31
C ALA A 458 -4.31 1.51 -0.90
N LEU A 459 -4.36 2.50 -1.83
CA LEU A 459 -5.03 3.77 -1.54
C LEU A 459 -6.53 3.57 -1.36
N LEU A 460 -7.13 2.63 -2.12
CA LEU A 460 -8.54 2.29 -2.02
C LEU A 460 -8.86 1.70 -0.64
N SER A 461 -8.14 0.66 -0.20
CA SER A 461 -8.40 0.02 1.09
C SER A 461 -8.25 0.99 2.26
N CYS A 462 -7.22 1.88 2.22
CA CYS A 462 -7.05 2.91 3.25
C CYS A 462 -8.23 3.88 3.34
N ILE A 463 -8.71 4.40 2.21
CA ILE A 463 -9.81 5.38 2.20
C ILE A 463 -11.14 4.66 2.48
N PHE A 464 -11.32 3.46 1.95
CA PHE A 464 -12.50 2.64 2.21
C PHE A 464 -12.67 2.34 3.70
N ASP A 465 -11.63 1.87 4.39
CA ASP A 465 -11.66 1.66 5.84
C ASP A 465 -12.15 2.91 6.58
N GLY A 466 -11.53 4.04 6.31
CA GLY A 466 -11.89 5.28 6.97
C GLY A 466 -13.34 5.68 6.71
N LEU A 467 -13.78 5.66 5.45
CA LEU A 467 -15.12 6.13 5.08
C LEU A 467 -16.23 5.12 5.43
N PHE A 468 -15.97 3.83 5.32
CA PHE A 468 -16.95 2.79 5.63
C PHE A 468 -16.95 2.47 7.13
N CYS A 469 -15.80 2.05 7.67
CA CYS A 469 -15.68 1.56 9.04
C CYS A 469 -15.64 2.68 10.08
N GLY A 470 -15.39 3.94 9.69
CA GLY A 470 -15.52 5.09 10.59
C GLY A 470 -16.93 5.21 11.18
N ARG A 471 -17.97 4.76 10.46
CA ARG A 471 -19.34 4.65 11.00
C ARG A 471 -19.44 3.57 12.08
N SER A 472 -18.77 2.44 11.90
CA SER A 472 -18.76 1.36 12.89
C SER A 472 -18.16 1.82 14.22
N VAL A 473 -17.09 2.63 14.17
CA VAL A 473 -16.51 3.26 15.36
C VAL A 473 -17.53 4.19 16.07
N ALA A 474 -18.25 5.01 15.30
CA ALA A 474 -19.28 5.90 15.86
C ALA A 474 -20.46 5.11 16.47
N ASN A 475 -20.85 4.00 15.85
CA ASN A 475 -21.89 3.10 16.39
C ASN A 475 -21.42 2.46 17.71
N PHE A 476 -20.17 1.99 17.80
CA PHE A 476 -19.59 1.46 19.04
C PHE A 476 -19.63 2.48 20.18
N VAL A 477 -19.24 3.74 19.90
CA VAL A 477 -19.29 4.83 20.88
C VAL A 477 -20.72 5.06 21.38
N ALA A 478 -21.70 5.00 20.48
CA ALA A 478 -23.12 5.16 20.85
C ALA A 478 -23.64 3.96 21.68
N GLU A 479 -23.26 2.74 21.34
CA GLU A 479 -23.61 1.51 22.09
C GLU A 479 -23.05 1.54 23.53
N HIS A 480 -21.97 2.27 23.79
CA HIS A 480 -21.32 2.39 25.09
C HIS A 480 -21.54 3.77 25.76
N ALA A 481 -22.61 4.48 25.40
CA ALA A 481 -22.90 5.80 25.93
C ALA A 481 -23.12 5.83 27.46
N ASP A 482 -23.58 4.72 28.04
CA ASP A 482 -23.82 4.58 29.49
C ASP A 482 -22.54 4.27 30.28
N ASP A 483 -21.45 3.90 29.60
CA ASP A 483 -20.15 3.59 30.21
C ASP A 483 -18.99 4.28 29.48
N PRO A 484 -18.95 5.64 29.49
CA PRO A 484 -17.94 6.38 28.73
C PRO A 484 -16.56 6.32 29.38
N ALA A 485 -15.51 6.52 28.58
CA ALA A 485 -14.13 6.57 29.07
C ALA A 485 -13.89 7.63 30.16
N SER A 486 -14.70 8.68 30.19
CA SER A 486 -14.65 9.72 31.24
C SER A 486 -15.03 9.20 32.64
N SER A 487 -15.82 8.10 32.73
CA SER A 487 -16.21 7.47 33.99
C SER A 487 -15.13 6.54 34.58
N LYS A 488 -14.12 6.17 33.77
CA LYS A 488 -13.12 5.19 34.20
C LYS A 488 -12.13 5.73 35.24
N PRO A 489 -11.62 4.87 36.15
CA PRO A 489 -10.70 5.28 37.21
C PRO A 489 -9.45 5.99 36.70
N ALA A 490 -9.03 7.07 37.35
CA ALA A 490 -7.82 7.80 37.00
C ALA A 490 -6.56 6.91 37.01
N ALA A 491 -6.51 5.92 37.93
CA ALA A 491 -5.38 5.01 38.06
C ALA A 491 -5.01 4.26 36.78
N ILE A 492 -5.98 3.97 35.88
CA ILE A 492 -5.69 3.34 34.57
C ILE A 492 -4.77 4.25 33.75
N PHE A 493 -5.03 5.54 33.78
CA PHE A 493 -4.34 6.55 33.00
C PHE A 493 -2.99 6.93 33.62
N ASP A 494 -2.95 7.11 34.92
CA ASP A 494 -1.74 7.44 35.69
C ASP A 494 -0.73 6.29 35.63
N ASN A 495 -1.14 5.05 35.90
CA ASN A 495 -0.29 3.86 35.78
C ASN A 495 0.28 3.68 34.36
N GLY A 496 -0.49 4.04 33.32
CA GLY A 496 -0.03 4.00 31.95
C GLY A 496 1.09 5.01 31.69
N VAL A 497 0.98 6.20 32.20
CA VAL A 497 2.02 7.25 32.12
C VAL A 497 3.27 6.82 32.87
N ASP A 498 3.13 6.39 34.14
CA ASP A 498 4.24 5.96 35.00
C ASP A 498 5.05 4.80 34.33
N ALA A 499 4.34 3.87 33.71
CA ALA A 499 4.99 2.75 33.01
C ALA A 499 5.83 3.23 31.81
N GLU A 500 5.33 4.19 31.03
CA GLU A 500 6.08 4.72 29.88
C GLU A 500 7.19 5.68 30.28
N GLU A 501 7.01 6.46 31.34
CA GLU A 501 8.07 7.28 31.93
C GLU A 501 9.22 6.41 32.46
N LYS A 502 8.90 5.30 33.10
CA LYS A 502 9.92 4.33 33.53
C LYS A 502 10.72 3.76 32.36
N ILE A 503 10.06 3.40 31.23
CA ILE A 503 10.74 2.95 30.03
C ILE A 503 11.63 4.06 29.47
N GLN A 504 11.14 5.28 29.39
CA GLN A 504 11.89 6.43 28.92
C GLN A 504 13.12 6.72 29.77
N ASN A 505 12.96 6.74 31.10
CA ASN A 505 14.06 6.99 32.04
C ASN A 505 15.12 5.89 31.96
N ASN A 506 14.72 4.62 31.81
CA ASN A 506 15.64 3.51 31.61
C ASN A 506 16.46 3.67 30.32
N LEU A 507 15.84 4.10 29.22
CA LEU A 507 16.54 4.34 27.94
C LEU A 507 17.53 5.50 28.06
N ILE A 508 17.12 6.62 28.66
CA ILE A 508 17.96 7.80 28.82
C ILE A 508 19.16 7.52 29.73
N SER A 509 18.95 6.75 30.82
CA SER A 509 20.00 6.40 31.77
C SER A 509 20.86 5.21 31.32
N SER A 510 20.54 4.61 30.16
CA SER A 510 21.29 3.45 29.68
C SER A 510 22.72 3.86 29.29
N SER A 511 23.71 3.07 29.74
CA SER A 511 25.15 3.33 29.57
C SER A 511 25.90 2.13 28.99
N GLY A 512 25.20 1.31 28.20
CA GLY A 512 25.79 0.17 27.52
C GLY A 512 26.74 0.55 26.39
N ASP A 513 27.32 -0.42 25.72
CA ASP A 513 28.28 -0.29 24.64
C ASP A 513 27.67 -0.47 23.25
N GLU A 514 26.37 -0.77 23.16
CA GLU A 514 25.67 -1.05 21.91
C GLU A 514 24.96 0.21 21.34
N ASN A 515 25.01 0.30 20.01
CA ASN A 515 24.39 1.42 19.29
C ASN A 515 23.08 0.97 18.63
N PRO A 516 21.91 1.58 18.96
CA PRO A 516 20.63 1.22 18.38
C PRO A 516 20.58 1.37 16.85
N TYR A 517 21.34 2.28 16.25
CA TYR A 517 21.40 2.43 14.79
C TYR A 517 22.15 1.27 14.12
N ALA A 518 23.19 0.72 14.78
CA ALA A 518 23.87 -0.46 14.29
C ALA A 518 22.98 -1.71 14.37
N ILE A 519 22.28 -1.87 15.48
CA ILE A 519 21.27 -2.95 15.66
C ILE A 519 20.19 -2.87 14.58
N ALA A 520 19.62 -1.69 14.32
CA ALA A 520 18.60 -1.49 13.29
C ALA A 520 19.12 -1.82 11.88
N ARG A 521 20.38 -1.49 11.58
CA ARG A 521 21.00 -1.84 10.29
C ARG A 521 21.14 -3.36 10.14
N GLU A 522 21.64 -4.05 11.14
CA GLU A 522 21.81 -5.51 11.11
C GLU A 522 20.45 -6.21 11.02
N LEU A 523 19.43 -5.70 11.75
CA LEU A 523 18.05 -6.17 11.63
C LEU A 523 17.55 -6.05 10.17
N GLY A 524 17.70 -4.87 9.58
CA GLY A 524 17.29 -4.62 8.19
C GLY A 524 17.99 -5.52 7.19
N GLU A 525 19.28 -5.78 7.36
CA GLU A 525 20.08 -6.65 6.50
C GLU A 525 19.61 -8.10 6.54
N ILE A 526 19.42 -8.68 7.74
CA ILE A 526 18.96 -10.07 7.88
C ILE A 526 17.52 -10.24 7.38
N MET A 527 16.62 -9.32 7.75
CA MET A 527 15.21 -9.39 7.36
C MET A 527 15.06 -9.23 5.84
N THR A 528 15.81 -8.32 5.20
CA THR A 528 15.77 -8.16 3.75
C THR A 528 16.28 -9.40 3.02
N ARG A 529 17.37 -10.00 3.50
CA ARG A 529 18.01 -11.13 2.83
C ARG A 529 17.21 -12.41 2.96
N GLU A 530 16.69 -12.73 4.17
CA GLU A 530 16.10 -14.04 4.47
C GLU A 530 14.56 -14.03 4.53
N CYS A 531 13.92 -12.86 4.70
CA CYS A 531 12.47 -12.77 4.94
C CYS A 531 11.68 -12.02 3.85
N THR A 532 12.25 -11.78 2.64
CA THR A 532 11.55 -11.04 1.59
C THR A 532 11.23 -11.91 0.35
N VAL A 533 12.04 -11.83 -0.71
CA VAL A 533 11.70 -12.38 -2.04
C VAL A 533 11.74 -13.91 -2.05
N VAL A 534 12.79 -14.48 -1.50
CA VAL A 534 13.04 -15.93 -1.46
C VAL A 534 13.36 -16.32 -0.03
N LYS A 535 12.77 -17.39 0.44
CA LYS A 535 12.88 -17.89 1.81
C LYS A 535 13.16 -19.38 1.81
N ASP A 536 13.90 -19.85 2.78
CA ASP A 536 14.07 -21.27 3.11
C ASP A 536 14.22 -21.47 4.62
N ARG A 537 14.14 -22.70 5.07
CA ARG A 537 14.22 -23.05 6.49
C ARG A 537 15.51 -22.55 7.14
N GLU A 538 16.65 -22.75 6.50
CA GLU A 538 17.96 -22.40 7.04
C GLU A 538 18.07 -20.88 7.27
N GLY A 539 17.69 -20.05 6.28
CA GLY A 539 17.70 -18.60 6.38
C GLY A 539 16.73 -18.07 7.45
N LEU A 540 15.55 -18.69 7.58
CA LEU A 540 14.56 -18.29 8.58
C LEU A 540 14.99 -18.66 10.00
N GLU A 541 15.56 -19.85 10.23
CA GLU A 541 16.11 -20.27 11.54
C GLU A 541 17.31 -19.39 11.95
N LYS A 542 18.18 -19.07 10.99
CA LYS A 542 19.27 -18.10 11.19
C LYS A 542 18.75 -16.72 11.55
N THR A 543 17.65 -16.28 10.93
CA THR A 543 17.02 -15.00 11.26
C THR A 543 16.50 -15.01 12.69
N LEU A 544 15.77 -16.05 13.12
CA LEU A 544 15.28 -16.16 14.49
C LEU A 544 16.41 -16.14 15.53
N THR A 545 17.51 -16.84 15.25
CA THR A 545 18.72 -16.81 16.09
C THR A 545 19.31 -15.40 16.15
N LYS A 546 19.38 -14.69 15.01
CA LYS A 546 19.88 -13.31 14.98
C LYS A 546 18.95 -12.34 15.73
N LEU A 547 17.64 -12.53 15.67
CA LEU A 547 16.70 -11.72 16.44
C LEU A 547 16.91 -11.89 17.95
N ASP A 548 17.19 -13.10 18.43
CA ASP A 548 17.53 -13.32 19.85
C ASP A 548 18.85 -12.62 20.23
N GLU A 549 19.88 -12.67 19.40
CA GLU A 549 21.13 -11.92 19.58
C GLU A 549 20.87 -10.40 19.61
N LEU A 550 20.13 -9.87 18.64
CA LEU A 550 19.83 -8.43 18.58
C LEU A 550 19.01 -7.97 19.79
N ARG A 551 18.11 -8.80 20.29
CA ARG A 551 17.31 -8.52 21.50
C ARG A 551 18.18 -8.47 22.74
N ASP A 552 19.15 -9.37 22.86
CA ASP A 552 20.16 -9.35 23.96
C ASP A 552 21.04 -8.09 23.88
N ARG A 553 21.57 -7.78 22.71
CA ARG A 553 22.38 -6.56 22.46
C ARG A 553 21.58 -5.29 22.72
N PHE A 554 20.29 -5.25 22.32
CA PHE A 554 19.40 -4.14 22.61
C PHE A 554 19.25 -3.85 24.10
N SER A 555 19.38 -4.84 24.97
CA SER A 555 19.37 -4.64 26.44
C SER A 555 20.60 -3.86 26.97
N ARG A 556 21.66 -3.74 26.14
CA ARG A 556 22.92 -3.04 26.44
C ARG A 556 23.14 -1.78 25.61
N ILE A 557 22.08 -1.20 25.03
CA ILE A 557 22.24 0.04 24.25
C ILE A 557 22.62 1.22 25.11
N SER A 558 23.19 2.25 24.47
CA SER A 558 23.26 3.61 25.01
C SER A 558 22.59 4.59 24.04
N VAL A 559 21.91 5.59 24.59
CA VAL A 559 21.30 6.68 23.85
C VAL A 559 22.23 7.88 23.93
N ALA A 560 22.75 8.33 22.77
CA ALA A 560 23.76 9.38 22.72
C ALA A 560 23.27 10.75 23.19
N ASP A 561 21.96 11.02 23.08
CA ASP A 561 21.32 12.27 23.50
C ASP A 561 20.37 12.02 24.68
N SER A 562 20.69 12.60 25.81
CA SER A 562 19.88 12.55 27.05
C SER A 562 18.96 13.79 27.22
N GLY A 563 18.95 14.71 26.26
CA GLY A 563 18.14 15.92 26.30
C GLY A 563 16.63 15.59 26.28
N MET A 564 15.86 16.39 27.03
CA MET A 564 14.39 16.27 27.12
C MET A 564 13.66 17.30 26.23
N PHE A 565 14.24 17.60 25.07
CA PHE A 565 13.65 18.48 24.07
C PHE A 565 14.02 17.98 22.66
N THR A 566 13.03 17.61 21.86
CA THR A 566 13.18 17.17 20.47
C THR A 566 14.20 16.02 20.32
N ASN A 567 14.19 15.06 21.25
CA ASN A 567 15.16 13.94 21.26
C ASN A 567 14.75 12.81 20.32
N GLN A 568 15.24 12.86 19.07
CA GLN A 568 14.99 11.83 18.07
C GLN A 568 15.73 10.52 18.34
N ASN A 569 16.89 10.57 19.04
CA ASN A 569 17.62 9.34 19.39
C ASN A 569 16.82 8.44 20.34
N LEU A 570 16.11 9.04 21.29
CA LEU A 570 15.26 8.32 22.23
C LEU A 570 14.07 7.65 21.52
N SER A 571 13.34 8.40 20.68
CA SER A 571 12.23 7.83 19.90
C SER A 571 12.71 6.74 18.95
N TRP A 572 13.89 6.92 18.33
CA TRP A 572 14.49 5.92 17.46
C TRP A 572 14.88 4.65 18.24
N ALA A 573 15.57 4.80 19.37
CA ALA A 573 15.95 3.67 20.21
C ALA A 573 14.72 2.84 20.65
N ARG A 574 13.64 3.51 21.06
CA ARG A 574 12.37 2.86 21.38
C ARG A 574 11.81 2.09 20.18
N ALA A 575 11.79 2.73 18.99
CA ALA A 575 11.30 2.11 17.77
C ALA A 575 12.13 0.89 17.34
N VAL A 576 13.44 0.88 17.56
CA VAL A 576 14.31 -0.28 17.24
C VAL A 576 13.91 -1.50 18.07
N GLY A 577 13.63 -1.34 19.38
CA GLY A 577 13.11 -2.42 20.20
C GLY A 577 11.78 -2.97 19.69
N ASP A 578 10.87 -2.08 19.27
CA ASP A 578 9.58 -2.44 18.68
C ASP A 578 9.74 -3.16 17.32
N MET A 579 10.70 -2.74 16.49
CA MET A 579 11.01 -3.41 15.21
C MET A 579 11.55 -4.83 15.43
N ILE A 580 12.40 -5.07 16.44
CA ILE A 580 12.90 -6.41 16.76
C ILE A 580 11.72 -7.31 17.20
N ASP A 581 10.82 -6.80 18.05
CA ASP A 581 9.67 -7.56 18.53
C ASP A 581 8.68 -7.88 17.39
N LEU A 582 8.54 -7.01 16.39
CA LEU A 582 7.67 -7.23 15.21
C LEU A 582 8.33 -8.11 14.13
N ALA A 583 9.64 -8.16 14.06
CA ALA A 583 10.38 -9.05 13.16
C ALA A 583 10.18 -10.54 13.51
N ASP A 584 9.97 -10.87 14.80
CA ASP A 584 9.77 -12.25 15.25
C ASP A 584 8.54 -12.92 14.63
N PRO A 585 7.30 -12.36 14.68
CA PRO A 585 6.16 -12.97 14.04
C PRO A 585 6.32 -13.06 12.51
N ILE A 586 7.03 -12.13 11.85
CA ILE A 586 7.29 -12.18 10.40
C ILE A 586 8.17 -13.40 10.06
N ALA A 587 9.28 -13.57 10.78
CA ALA A 587 10.19 -14.68 10.52
C ALA A 587 9.58 -16.02 10.94
N ARG A 588 8.89 -16.08 12.08
CA ARG A 588 8.27 -17.30 12.61
C ARG A 588 7.06 -17.74 11.77
N GLY A 589 6.17 -16.83 11.39
CA GLY A 589 5.08 -17.12 10.46
C GLY A 589 5.59 -17.61 9.11
N SER A 590 6.71 -17.01 8.61
CA SER A 590 7.38 -17.48 7.38
C SER A 590 7.93 -18.91 7.53
N LEU A 591 8.46 -19.27 8.70
CA LEU A 591 9.03 -20.59 8.95
C LEU A 591 7.94 -21.67 9.02
N GLU A 592 6.82 -21.38 9.71
CA GLU A 592 5.75 -22.33 9.95
C GLU A 592 4.80 -22.51 8.75
N ARG A 593 4.70 -21.52 7.84
CA ARG A 593 3.96 -21.64 6.59
C ARG A 593 4.80 -22.40 5.54
N GLU A 594 4.63 -23.69 5.49
CA GLU A 594 5.37 -24.61 4.62
C GLU A 594 4.69 -24.72 3.23
N GLU A 595 4.50 -23.61 2.55
CA GLU A 595 3.98 -23.50 1.19
C GLU A 595 4.59 -22.30 0.46
N SER A 596 4.35 -22.18 -0.84
CA SER A 596 4.54 -20.94 -1.58
C SER A 596 3.19 -20.39 -2.04
N ARG A 597 2.87 -19.15 -1.61
CA ARG A 597 1.61 -18.46 -1.91
C ARG A 597 1.84 -16.95 -2.05
N GLY A 598 1.41 -16.36 -3.16
CA GLY A 598 1.56 -14.92 -3.38
C GLY A 598 3.01 -14.45 -3.25
N SER A 599 3.26 -13.49 -2.35
CA SER A 599 4.61 -12.96 -2.05
C SER A 599 5.43 -13.84 -1.10
N HIS A 600 4.80 -14.79 -0.42
CA HIS A 600 5.50 -15.77 0.39
C HIS A 600 6.00 -16.92 -0.51
N TYR A 601 7.31 -16.93 -0.81
CA TYR A 601 7.93 -17.92 -1.68
C TYR A 601 9.01 -18.70 -0.94
N ARG A 602 8.79 -20.00 -0.78
CA ARG A 602 9.66 -20.96 -0.10
C ARG A 602 10.33 -21.87 -1.12
N THR A 603 11.67 -21.88 -1.19
CA THR A 603 12.39 -22.77 -2.11
C THR A 603 12.36 -24.23 -1.70
N ASP A 604 12.12 -24.48 -0.42
CA ASP A 604 11.94 -25.82 0.15
C ASP A 604 10.46 -26.31 0.09
N PHE A 605 9.48 -25.42 -0.20
CA PHE A 605 8.05 -25.74 -0.33
C PHE A 605 7.43 -24.97 -1.50
N LEU A 606 7.72 -25.37 -2.74
CA LEU A 606 7.34 -24.62 -3.94
C LEU A 606 5.84 -24.59 -4.24
N GLN A 607 5.07 -25.56 -3.74
CA GLN A 607 3.67 -25.72 -4.07
C GLN A 607 2.77 -25.02 -3.03
N ARG A 608 1.66 -24.44 -3.51
CA ARG A 608 0.54 -23.99 -2.67
C ARG A 608 -0.17 -25.21 -2.09
N ASN A 609 -0.55 -25.13 -0.83
CA ASN A 609 -1.25 -26.19 -0.11
C ASN A 609 -2.51 -25.65 0.57
N ASP A 610 -3.66 -25.76 -0.10
CA ASP A 610 -4.93 -25.23 0.40
C ASP A 610 -5.49 -26.04 1.57
N GLU A 611 -5.23 -27.34 1.62
CA GLU A 611 -5.72 -28.21 2.70
C GLU A 611 -5.15 -27.77 4.05
N ARG A 612 -3.86 -27.42 4.09
CA ARG A 612 -3.18 -27.05 5.34
C ARG A 612 -3.16 -25.53 5.56
N PHE A 613 -3.02 -24.74 4.51
CA PHE A 613 -2.62 -23.32 4.60
C PHE A 613 -3.55 -22.31 3.91
N LEU A 614 -4.76 -22.71 3.44
CA LEU A 614 -5.78 -21.72 3.12
C LEU A 614 -6.37 -21.16 4.43
N LYS A 615 -5.49 -20.59 5.23
CA LYS A 615 -5.74 -20.10 6.59
C LYS A 615 -4.97 -18.81 6.84
N THR A 616 -5.55 -17.95 7.64
CA THR A 616 -4.86 -16.80 8.21
C THR A 616 -3.86 -17.25 9.26
N THR A 617 -2.59 -16.87 9.13
CA THR A 617 -1.60 -16.99 10.22
C THR A 617 -1.94 -15.97 11.29
N VAL A 618 -2.04 -16.39 12.54
CA VAL A 618 -2.30 -15.50 13.67
C VAL A 618 -1.17 -15.62 14.68
N ALA A 619 -0.49 -14.52 14.92
CA ALA A 619 0.57 -14.41 15.93
C ALA A 619 0.03 -13.73 17.19
N THR A 620 0.30 -14.32 18.36
CA THR A 620 0.01 -13.76 19.67
C THR A 620 1.33 -13.51 20.39
N TYR A 621 1.50 -12.33 20.99
CA TYR A 621 2.71 -12.00 21.73
C TYR A 621 2.76 -12.75 23.07
N ASN A 622 3.85 -13.47 23.29
CA ASN A 622 4.11 -14.13 24.57
C ASN A 622 5.06 -13.27 25.41
N PRO A 623 4.58 -12.60 26.48
CA PRO A 623 5.40 -11.69 27.27
C PRO A 623 6.54 -12.38 28.04
N SER A 624 6.40 -13.68 28.34
CA SER A 624 7.42 -14.44 29.08
C SER A 624 8.65 -14.75 28.23
N THR A 625 8.43 -15.04 26.93
CA THR A 625 9.51 -15.39 26.01
C THR A 625 9.88 -14.23 25.09
N ARG A 626 9.03 -13.19 24.99
CA ARG A 626 9.09 -12.08 24.01
C ARG A 626 9.08 -12.58 22.56
N LYS A 627 8.38 -13.68 22.29
CA LYS A 627 8.26 -14.32 20.97
C LYS A 627 6.80 -14.44 20.57
N ALA A 628 6.56 -14.73 19.31
CA ALA A 628 5.24 -15.02 18.81
C ALA A 628 4.85 -16.48 19.04
N ASP A 629 3.65 -16.71 19.54
CA ASP A 629 2.96 -17.99 19.45
C ASP A 629 2.07 -17.96 18.18
N ILE A 630 2.28 -18.91 17.26
CA ILE A 630 1.57 -18.98 15.97
C ILE A 630 0.37 -19.92 16.08
N SER A 631 -0.74 -19.47 15.55
CA SER A 631 -1.98 -20.24 15.36
C SER A 631 -2.59 -19.96 13.98
N TRP A 632 -3.65 -20.67 13.62
CA TRP A 632 -4.27 -20.61 12.31
C TRP A 632 -5.78 -20.43 12.43
N GLU A 633 -6.34 -19.49 11.66
CA GLU A 633 -7.77 -19.24 11.55
C GLU A 633 -8.24 -19.49 10.11
N ASP A 634 -9.46 -20.04 9.93
CA ASP A 634 -10.01 -20.30 8.61
C ASP A 634 -10.33 -18.99 7.88
N VAL A 635 -10.14 -18.98 6.57
CA VAL A 635 -10.48 -17.86 5.70
C VAL A 635 -11.94 -18.00 5.24
N GLU A 636 -12.73 -16.93 5.34
CA GLU A 636 -14.08 -16.88 4.82
C GLU A 636 -14.09 -16.73 3.29
N HIS A 637 -14.51 -17.80 2.58
CA HIS A 637 -14.50 -17.90 1.12
C HIS A 637 -15.83 -18.40 0.52
N GLY A 638 -16.96 -17.93 1.09
CA GLY A 638 -18.31 -18.37 0.69
C GLY A 638 -18.85 -17.78 -0.62
N ILE A 639 -18.22 -16.74 -1.21
CA ILE A 639 -18.72 -16.06 -2.41
C ILE A 639 -18.12 -16.66 -3.69
N VAL A 640 -16.82 -16.88 -3.71
CA VAL A 640 -16.07 -17.45 -4.86
C VAL A 640 -15.21 -18.61 -4.40
N THR A 641 -15.28 -19.72 -5.10
CA THR A 641 -14.44 -20.89 -4.83
C THR A 641 -12.97 -20.56 -5.13
N PRO A 642 -12.04 -20.79 -4.19
CA PRO A 642 -10.62 -20.62 -4.41
C PRO A 642 -10.10 -21.46 -5.58
N ARG A 643 -9.23 -20.87 -6.42
CA ARG A 643 -8.59 -21.53 -7.56
C ARG A 643 -7.11 -21.19 -7.62
N VAL A 644 -6.32 -22.03 -8.25
CA VAL A 644 -4.87 -21.83 -8.39
C VAL A 644 -4.59 -20.68 -9.35
N ARG A 645 -3.66 -19.80 -8.97
CA ARG A 645 -3.16 -18.72 -9.82
C ARG A 645 -2.30 -19.27 -10.96
N ASP A 646 -2.60 -18.88 -12.18
CA ASP A 646 -1.81 -19.22 -13.36
C ASP A 646 -1.77 -18.03 -14.34
N TYR A 647 -0.63 -17.37 -14.43
CA TYR A 647 -0.39 -16.24 -15.34
C TYR A 647 0.43 -16.66 -16.58
N SER A 648 0.82 -17.93 -16.69
CA SER A 648 1.61 -18.46 -17.82
C SER A 648 0.77 -18.74 -19.05
N LYS A 649 -0.55 -19.00 -18.88
CA LYS A 649 -1.45 -19.39 -19.98
C LYS A 649 -2.10 -18.17 -20.61
N GLY A 650 -1.95 -18.08 -21.94
CA GLY A 650 -2.46 -16.97 -22.75
C GLY A 650 -3.98 -16.81 -22.74
N LYS A 651 -4.46 -15.73 -23.38
CA LYS A 651 -5.86 -15.24 -23.48
C LYS A 651 -6.95 -16.31 -23.76
N ALA A 652 -6.61 -17.49 -24.25
CA ALA A 652 -7.57 -18.54 -24.63
C ALA A 652 -8.35 -19.16 -23.45
N LYS A 653 -7.89 -19.00 -22.18
CA LYS A 653 -8.62 -19.51 -21.01
C LYS A 653 -9.34 -18.43 -20.20
N ALA A 654 -9.00 -17.15 -20.38
CA ALA A 654 -9.79 -16.04 -19.82
C ALA A 654 -11.13 -15.87 -20.56
N ALA A 655 -11.19 -16.26 -21.83
CA ALA A 655 -12.39 -16.17 -22.67
C ALA A 655 -13.47 -17.26 -22.38
N ASN A 656 -13.14 -18.31 -21.63
CA ASN A 656 -14.14 -19.31 -21.21
C ASN A 656 -14.95 -18.92 -19.98
N ASN A 657 -14.69 -17.71 -19.41
CA ASN A 657 -15.55 -17.06 -18.45
C ASN A 657 -16.26 -15.84 -19.06
N GLY A 658 -16.78 -15.99 -20.29
CA GLY A 658 -17.80 -15.13 -20.89
C GLY A 658 -17.42 -13.68 -21.12
N SER A 659 -16.64 -13.40 -22.16
CA SER A 659 -16.83 -12.30 -23.13
C SER A 659 -15.70 -12.29 -24.17
N LYS A 660 -16.05 -12.24 -25.45
CA LYS A 660 -15.11 -12.14 -26.57
C LYS A 660 -14.51 -10.73 -26.61
N PRO A 661 -13.20 -10.57 -26.80
CA PRO A 661 -12.64 -9.30 -27.26
C PRO A 661 -12.81 -9.19 -28.78
N ASP A 662 -13.31 -8.08 -29.24
CA ASP A 662 -13.32 -7.73 -30.66
C ASP A 662 -11.90 -7.62 -31.19
N ASP A 663 -11.63 -8.35 -32.27
CA ASP A 663 -10.43 -8.27 -33.07
C ASP A 663 -10.40 -6.94 -33.84
N ALA A 664 -9.52 -6.04 -33.43
CA ALA A 664 -9.04 -4.96 -34.25
C ALA A 664 -7.57 -5.17 -34.54
N SER A 665 -7.28 -6.00 -35.53
CA SER A 665 -5.94 -6.08 -36.09
C SER A 665 -5.97 -6.35 -37.58
N ASN A 666 -5.40 -5.39 -38.30
CA ASN A 666 -4.64 -5.53 -39.53
C ASN A 666 -5.19 -6.47 -40.61
N HIS A 667 -5.81 -5.88 -41.60
CA HIS A 667 -5.68 -6.33 -42.96
C HIS A 667 -4.70 -5.46 -43.74
N HIS A 668 -3.52 -5.95 -43.99
CA HIS A 668 -2.72 -5.65 -45.18
C HIS A 668 -3.12 -6.63 -46.28
N ASP A 669 -3.72 -6.14 -47.19
CA ASP A 669 -3.91 -6.16 -48.59
C ASP A 669 -3.11 -7.11 -49.51
N LYS A 670 -3.78 -7.60 -50.57
CA LYS A 670 -3.25 -7.65 -51.95
C LYS A 670 -4.37 -7.77 -52.98
N SER A 671 -4.47 -6.67 -53.78
CA SER A 671 -4.68 -6.63 -55.24
C SER A 671 -5.88 -7.32 -55.90
N THR A 672 -6.70 -6.62 -56.67
CA THR A 672 -6.54 -6.34 -58.11
C THR A 672 -7.71 -5.53 -58.67
N SER A 673 -7.35 -4.51 -59.43
CA SER A 673 -7.92 -3.88 -60.63
C SER A 673 -9.42 -3.95 -61.00
N ASN A 674 -10.08 -2.81 -61.17
CA ASN A 674 -10.52 -2.22 -62.43
C ASN A 674 -11.45 -1.01 -62.19
N GLY A 675 -11.12 0.14 -62.77
CA GLY A 675 -11.99 1.32 -62.84
C GLY A 675 -12.98 1.19 -64.02
N PRO A 676 -13.63 2.27 -64.54
CA PRO A 676 -13.55 3.68 -64.24
C PRO A 676 -14.92 4.45 -64.21
N THR A 677 -14.82 5.75 -64.04
CA THR A 677 -15.68 6.86 -64.56
C THR A 677 -16.60 7.59 -63.57
N GLY A 678 -16.39 8.92 -63.56
CA GLY A 678 -17.46 9.88 -63.51
C GLY A 678 -17.31 11.08 -62.58
N ALA A 679 -16.68 12.12 -63.09
CA ALA A 679 -16.63 13.53 -62.68
C ALA A 679 -17.81 14.10 -61.86
N THR A 680 -17.54 15.00 -60.92
CA THR A 680 -17.65 16.47 -61.06
C THR A 680 -17.39 17.16 -59.71
N ASP A 681 -16.48 18.12 -59.75
CA ASP A 681 -16.32 19.20 -58.76
C ASP A 681 -17.39 20.29 -59.01
N PRO A 682 -17.80 21.11 -58.05
CA PRO A 682 -17.13 22.37 -57.87
C PRO A 682 -17.05 22.97 -56.45
N LYS A 683 -15.89 23.58 -56.20
CA LYS A 683 -15.58 24.85 -55.53
C LYS A 683 -16.69 25.61 -54.78
N ASP A 684 -16.31 26.03 -53.54
CA ASP A 684 -16.30 27.40 -52.98
C ASP A 684 -16.16 27.23 -51.46
N GLY A 685 -15.19 27.70 -50.69
CA GLY A 685 -14.61 29.01 -50.61
C GLY A 685 -15.24 29.78 -49.44
N VAL A 686 -14.72 29.59 -48.16
CA VAL A 686 -14.82 30.64 -47.14
C VAL A 686 -13.57 30.62 -46.25
N ARG A 687 -12.84 31.74 -46.31
CA ARG A 687 -11.75 32.10 -45.38
C ARG A 687 -12.31 32.41 -44.01
N ALA A 688 -11.68 31.92 -42.98
CA ALA A 688 -11.82 32.47 -41.61
C ALA A 688 -10.52 33.14 -41.16
N ALA A 689 -10.69 34.35 -40.65
CA ALA A 689 -9.66 35.30 -40.28
C ALA A 689 -8.94 34.92 -38.97
N ARG A 690 -7.66 35.30 -38.89
CA ARG A 690 -6.86 35.35 -37.68
C ARG A 690 -7.26 36.60 -36.85
N PRO A 691 -7.20 36.58 -35.52
CA PRO A 691 -7.10 37.80 -34.73
C PRO A 691 -5.63 38.15 -34.45
N GLU A 692 -5.41 39.46 -34.53
CA GLU A 692 -4.15 40.19 -34.36
C GLU A 692 -3.60 40.18 -32.94
N GLN A 693 -2.27 40.33 -32.90
CA GLN A 693 -1.50 40.69 -31.70
C GLN A 693 -1.71 42.14 -31.31
N ALA A 694 -1.76 42.46 -30.04
CA ALA A 694 -1.63 43.81 -29.49
C ALA A 694 -0.45 43.87 -28.51
N PRO A 695 0.18 45.08 -28.32
CA PRO A 695 1.61 45.21 -28.11
C PRO A 695 2.03 45.40 -26.64
N HIS A 696 3.33 45.16 -26.40
CA HIS A 696 4.08 45.45 -25.19
C HIS A 696 4.05 46.95 -24.80
N ALA A 697 3.87 47.23 -23.51
CA ALA A 697 4.35 48.46 -22.92
C ALA A 697 5.21 48.08 -21.66
N GLY A 698 6.47 48.45 -21.76
CA GLY A 698 7.41 48.36 -20.66
C GLY A 698 7.39 49.64 -19.81
N ALA A 699 7.73 49.53 -18.56
CA ALA A 699 8.40 50.57 -17.80
C ALA A 699 9.09 49.93 -16.58
N GLY A 700 10.40 50.05 -16.54
CA GLY A 700 11.24 49.72 -15.41
C GLY A 700 11.20 50.80 -14.33
N GLN A 701 11.50 50.38 -13.14
CA GLN A 701 12.19 51.22 -12.15
C GLN A 701 13.00 50.39 -11.15
N THR A 702 14.31 50.64 -11.17
CA THR A 702 15.32 50.27 -10.18
C THR A 702 15.27 51.20 -8.97
N ILE A 703 15.33 50.63 -7.75
CA ILE A 703 15.87 51.26 -6.54
C ILE A 703 16.37 50.08 -5.68
N GLY A 704 17.62 49.85 -5.30
CA GLY A 704 18.52 50.73 -4.59
C GLY A 704 18.77 50.02 -3.24
N SER A 705 20.00 49.48 -3.05
CA SER A 705 20.55 48.82 -1.85
C SER A 705 20.65 49.77 -0.67
N THR A 706 20.42 49.31 0.58
CA THR A 706 21.19 49.68 1.78
C THR A 706 21.06 48.67 2.91
N THR A 707 22.17 48.04 3.25
CA THR A 707 22.82 47.79 4.56
C THR A 707 21.98 47.44 5.82
N GLU A 708 22.45 46.33 6.41
CA GLU A 708 22.37 45.93 7.85
C GLU A 708 22.75 47.03 8.84
N PRO A 709 22.63 46.88 10.19
CA PRO A 709 22.75 45.70 11.03
C PRO A 709 21.91 45.60 12.34
N ASN A 710 21.98 44.37 12.94
CA ASN A 710 21.98 44.10 14.42
C ASN A 710 20.78 44.47 15.33
N THR A 711 20.08 43.50 15.83
CA THR A 711 20.18 42.91 17.20
C THR A 711 19.44 41.61 17.24
#